data_576410203c8cebd6a3b7bc33042c1a36
#
_entry.id   576410203c8cebd6a3b7bc33042c1a36
#
_cell.length_a   1.000
_cell.length_b   1.000
_cell.length_c   1.000
_cell.angle_alpha   90.00
_cell.angle_beta   90.00
_cell.angle_gamma   90.00
#
_symmetry.space_group_name_H-M   'P 1'
#
loop_
_entity.id
_entity.type
_entity.pdbx_description
1 polymer ?
#
loop_
_entity_poly.entity_id
_entity_poly.type
_entity_poly.pdbx_seq_one_letter_code
_entity_poly.pdbx_strand_id
1 'polypeptide(L)'
;MKKKVIILIALCCLFIQAAQSDTLSITDLRTEQLTNPLGLDTPQPRFSWRLQSGQRNVMQTTYRLLVASSPELLSKNRADVWDSGEVRSDASIWISYQGPSLQPNERYYWKVQVTTGTGESAWSEPAFWGMGLMGETRWKGRWIGMDRPMPWDSETMYSRLSARYVRKEFKLSKAIKEATLHISGLGVYECLINGERVGDLVLAPAPTDYWKTVLYNSYDVTSLLRSQADNAIGITLGNGRYHFMRQNYRTYKIHNFGYPKVRMNLIVEYTDGSRETIATDTNWKLTADGPIRSNNEFDGEEYDARKELGSWSETGYDDSSWLQAERVSIPSGYLRGQTIPGIKVVEKINPQTIHKSANGYILDMGQNMVGWLRIRVKGNAGDSVRLRFAETLQPDGELYTANLRSAKVTDLYILKGEGIEEWAPRFVYHGFRYVEVSEFPGTPTLANFTGEVVNDDMPLTGTFECDNPILNQLVKNAFWGIRGNYKGIPLDCPQRDERQPWLGDHTNGALGESFLMENGPLYAKWMDDIRDAQREDGCIPDVVPAYYYYYTDNVTWPSTFIFISNMLYEQYGNPGTICKHYPAMKQWMEHIRTEFMNQSHIITRDRYGDWCLPPESPELIHSKDPARITDGKLIATAYYYKLLQYMIKFAQLQLDMPHTPDITGQLHHQQLAED
;
A
#
# COMPACT_ATOMS: atom_id res chain seq x y z
N MET A 1 63.10 -43.91 0.94
CA MET A 1 62.00 -43.93 1.90
C MET A 1 61.64 -42.49 2.26
N LYS A 2 60.63 -41.94 1.63
CA LYS A 2 60.15 -40.55 1.86
C LYS A 2 58.89 -40.65 2.70
N LYS A 3 58.92 -40.17 3.96
CA LYS A 3 57.76 -40.03 4.83
C LYS A 3 56.91 -38.85 4.34
N LYS A 4 55.69 -39.13 3.90
CA LYS A 4 54.69 -38.10 3.64
C LYS A 4 54.10 -37.66 5.01
N VAL A 5 54.32 -36.42 5.36
CA VAL A 5 53.63 -35.76 6.46
C VAL A 5 52.27 -35.31 5.89
N ILE A 6 51.18 -35.91 6.40
CA ILE A 6 49.84 -35.49 6.13
C ILE A 6 49.54 -34.37 7.13
N ILE A 7 49.49 -33.13 6.64
CA ILE A 7 48.98 -31.99 7.39
C ILE A 7 47.45 -32.06 7.29
N LEU A 8 46.84 -32.47 8.41
CA LEU A 8 45.40 -32.40 8.62
C LEU A 8 45.05 -30.92 8.86
N ILE A 9 44.63 -30.22 7.80
CA ILE A 9 44.02 -28.90 7.95
C ILE A 9 42.60 -29.15 8.48
N ALA A 10 42.44 -29.06 9.79
CA ALA A 10 41.15 -28.94 10.42
C ALA A 10 40.58 -27.58 9.96
N LEU A 11 39.64 -27.63 9.02
CA LEU A 11 38.77 -26.50 8.70
C LEU A 11 37.89 -26.28 9.94
N CYS A 12 38.36 -25.47 10.89
CA CYS A 12 37.50 -24.83 11.85
C CYS A 12 36.56 -23.93 11.01
N CYS A 13 35.36 -24.38 10.75
CA CYS A 13 34.25 -23.50 10.47
C CYS A 13 34.11 -22.57 11.68
N LEU A 14 34.79 -21.44 11.63
CA LEU A 14 34.46 -20.28 12.42
C LEU A 14 33.05 -19.87 11.96
N PHE A 15 32.03 -20.44 12.59
CA PHE A 15 30.82 -19.70 12.82
C PHE A 15 31.27 -18.44 13.54
N ILE A 16 31.36 -17.33 12.78
CA ILE A 16 31.26 -16.03 13.37
C ILE A 16 29.81 -15.96 13.85
N GLN A 17 29.54 -16.54 15.02
CA GLN A 17 28.53 -16.01 15.88
C GLN A 17 28.99 -14.56 16.06
N ALA A 18 28.31 -13.63 15.39
CA ALA A 18 28.36 -12.24 15.81
C ALA A 18 28.15 -12.31 17.31
N ALA A 19 29.20 -11.95 18.07
CA ALA A 19 29.10 -11.88 19.52
C ALA A 19 27.90 -10.97 19.79
N GLN A 20 26.77 -11.58 20.15
CA GLN A 20 25.61 -10.87 20.58
C GLN A 20 26.11 -10.10 21.78
N SER A 21 26.21 -8.79 21.68
CA SER A 21 26.64 -7.91 22.75
C SER A 21 25.82 -8.29 23.98
N ASP A 22 26.48 -8.68 25.09
CA ASP A 22 25.78 -8.93 26.36
C ASP A 22 25.09 -7.67 26.90
N THR A 23 25.30 -6.55 26.25
CA THR A 23 24.74 -5.23 26.61
C THR A 23 23.33 -5.07 26.04
N LEU A 24 22.46 -4.47 26.85
CA LEU A 24 21.12 -4.04 26.42
C LEU A 24 21.23 -3.05 25.27
N SER A 25 20.48 -3.29 24.20
CA SER A 25 20.28 -2.33 23.11
C SER A 25 18.79 -2.12 22.83
N ILE A 26 18.45 -0.94 22.36
CA ILE A 26 17.09 -0.56 22.01
C ILE A 26 17.05 -0.32 20.52
N THR A 27 16.22 -1.06 19.84
CA THR A 27 16.16 -1.13 18.38
C THR A 27 14.73 -0.94 17.87
N ASP A 28 14.55 -0.90 16.55
CA ASP A 28 13.26 -0.86 15.88
C ASP A 28 12.34 0.26 16.43
N LEU A 29 12.88 1.48 16.48
CA LEU A 29 12.12 2.67 16.88
C LEU A 29 11.10 3.00 15.81
N ARG A 30 9.83 3.09 16.18
CA ARG A 30 8.72 3.36 15.28
C ARG A 30 7.80 4.44 15.79
N THR A 31 7.29 5.24 14.86
CA THR A 31 6.22 6.21 15.08
C THR A 31 5.01 5.78 14.23
N GLU A 32 3.86 5.49 14.86
CA GLU A 32 2.66 4.92 14.21
C GLU A 32 2.98 3.64 13.39
N GLN A 33 3.81 2.73 13.94
CA GLN A 33 4.32 1.51 13.32
C GLN A 33 5.22 1.72 12.08
N LEU A 34 5.59 2.94 11.75
CA LEU A 34 6.45 3.26 10.62
C LEU A 34 7.84 3.71 11.08
N THR A 35 8.85 3.40 10.29
CA THR A 35 10.23 3.87 10.52
C THR A 35 10.42 5.25 9.90
N ASN A 36 10.69 6.26 10.74
CA ASN A 36 10.96 7.63 10.32
C ASN A 36 9.93 8.19 9.31
N PRO A 37 8.62 8.11 9.59
CA PRO A 37 7.60 8.53 8.64
C PRO A 37 7.60 10.03 8.40
N LEU A 38 7.24 10.43 7.18
CA LEU A 38 6.93 11.82 6.83
C LEU A 38 5.44 11.96 6.51
N GLY A 39 4.87 13.10 6.86
CA GLY A 39 3.49 13.42 6.53
C GLY A 39 2.44 12.85 7.49
N LEU A 40 2.77 12.65 8.76
CA LEU A 40 1.79 12.23 9.75
C LEU A 40 0.80 13.34 10.08
N ASP A 41 -0.49 13.06 9.93
CA ASP A 41 -1.58 13.97 10.33
C ASP A 41 -2.13 13.68 11.73
N THR A 42 -1.56 12.70 12.43
CA THR A 42 -1.96 12.30 13.78
C THR A 42 -1.41 13.30 14.79
N PRO A 43 -2.25 14.06 15.53
CA PRO A 43 -1.78 15.11 16.43
C PRO A 43 -1.07 14.57 17.68
N GLN A 44 -1.30 13.31 18.02
CA GLN A 44 -0.68 12.60 19.14
C GLN A 44 -0.10 11.27 18.64
N PRO A 45 1.05 11.29 17.94
CA PRO A 45 1.67 10.07 17.42
C PRO A 45 2.09 9.15 18.57
N ARG A 46 2.11 7.85 18.28
CA ARG A 46 2.46 6.81 19.25
C ARG A 46 3.81 6.20 18.90
N PHE A 47 4.61 5.95 19.92
CA PHE A 47 5.97 5.42 19.81
C PHE A 47 6.03 3.95 20.19
N SER A 48 6.91 3.22 19.53
CA SER A 48 7.20 1.83 19.88
C SER A 48 8.69 1.55 19.69
N TRP A 49 9.23 0.60 20.47
CA TRP A 49 10.62 0.16 20.39
C TRP A 49 10.74 -1.29 20.82
N ARG A 50 11.87 -1.91 20.49
CA ARG A 50 12.21 -3.27 20.93
C ARG A 50 13.48 -3.28 21.78
N LEU A 51 13.51 -4.15 22.78
CA LEU A 51 14.71 -4.44 23.56
C LEU A 51 15.42 -5.64 22.97
N GLN A 52 16.73 -5.56 22.86
CA GLN A 52 17.59 -6.65 22.45
C GLN A 52 18.70 -6.85 23.49
N SER A 53 18.86 -8.08 23.98
CA SER A 53 19.88 -8.47 24.95
C SER A 53 20.35 -9.90 24.70
N GLY A 54 21.61 -10.17 24.94
CA GLY A 54 22.14 -11.55 25.00
C GLY A 54 21.72 -12.33 26.25
N GLN A 55 21.20 -11.63 27.26
CA GLN A 55 20.70 -12.24 28.49
C GLN A 55 19.24 -12.65 28.39
N ARG A 56 18.81 -13.64 29.14
CA ARG A 56 17.39 -14.04 29.27
C ARG A 56 16.73 -13.29 30.42
N ASN A 57 15.39 -13.17 30.33
CA ASN A 57 14.52 -12.53 31.34
C ASN A 57 14.85 -11.06 31.59
N VAL A 58 15.36 -10.35 30.58
CA VAL A 58 15.56 -8.91 30.64
C VAL A 58 14.22 -8.24 30.34
N MET A 59 13.67 -7.59 31.36
CA MET A 59 12.37 -6.89 31.27
C MET A 59 12.56 -5.41 31.58
N GLN A 60 11.93 -4.56 30.77
CA GLN A 60 11.83 -3.12 31.04
C GLN A 60 11.05 -2.89 32.34
N THR A 61 11.52 -1.96 33.15
CA THR A 61 10.83 -1.50 34.37
C THR A 61 10.47 -0.03 34.29
N THR A 62 11.32 0.78 33.61
CA THR A 62 11.04 2.19 33.36
C THR A 62 11.49 2.59 31.98
N TYR A 63 10.91 3.69 31.46
CA TYR A 63 11.40 4.37 30.28
C TYR A 63 11.38 5.89 30.47
N ARG A 64 12.15 6.60 29.63
CA ARG A 64 12.11 8.05 29.47
C ARG A 64 12.22 8.40 28.00
N LEU A 65 11.21 9.11 27.47
CA LEU A 65 11.16 9.61 26.11
C LEU A 65 11.62 11.06 26.04
N LEU A 66 12.52 11.35 25.12
CA LEU A 66 12.92 12.73 24.78
C LEU A 66 12.49 13.04 23.35
N VAL A 67 11.80 14.16 23.15
CA VAL A 67 11.43 14.69 21.84
C VAL A 67 12.04 16.08 21.69
N ALA A 68 12.71 16.31 20.56
CA ALA A 68 13.39 17.58 20.28
C ALA A 68 13.14 18.05 18.84
N SER A 69 13.35 19.34 18.61
CA SER A 69 13.29 19.99 17.31
C SER A 69 14.53 19.71 16.42
N SER A 70 15.60 19.17 17.00
CA SER A 70 16.81 18.82 16.25
C SER A 70 17.56 17.62 16.86
N PRO A 71 18.32 16.86 16.04
CA PRO A 71 19.12 15.73 16.53
C PRO A 71 20.28 16.18 17.43
N GLU A 72 20.80 17.40 17.27
CA GLU A 72 21.89 17.95 18.09
C GLU A 72 21.46 18.17 19.56
N LEU A 73 20.19 18.46 19.79
CA LEU A 73 19.66 18.54 21.16
C LEU A 73 19.60 17.14 21.79
N LEU A 74 19.10 16.16 21.06
CA LEU A 74 19.03 14.77 21.55
C LEU A 74 20.43 14.18 21.82
N SER A 75 21.45 14.52 21.03
CA SER A 75 22.82 14.05 21.27
C SER A 75 23.35 14.50 22.64
N LYS A 76 22.84 15.61 23.17
CA LYS A 76 23.15 16.17 24.49
C LYS A 76 22.14 15.77 25.57
N ASN A 77 21.26 14.78 25.29
CA ASN A 77 20.14 14.38 26.15
C ASN A 77 19.23 15.54 26.54
N ARG A 78 19.02 16.50 25.63
CA ARG A 78 18.11 17.64 25.80
C ARG A 78 16.89 17.51 24.94
N ALA A 79 15.73 17.82 25.52
CA ALA A 79 14.45 17.91 24.86
C ALA A 79 13.91 19.33 25.01
N ASP A 80 13.61 20.01 23.89
CA ASP A 80 12.96 21.31 23.86
C ASP A 80 11.48 21.21 23.49
N VAL A 81 11.00 20.01 23.08
CA VAL A 81 9.61 19.75 22.73
C VAL A 81 8.89 18.96 23.81
N TRP A 82 9.43 17.79 24.21
CA TRP A 82 8.81 16.99 25.26
C TRP A 82 9.83 16.06 25.93
N ASP A 83 9.75 16.01 27.25
CA ASP A 83 10.44 15.04 28.09
C ASP A 83 9.40 14.35 28.96
N SER A 84 9.21 13.06 28.80
CA SER A 84 8.25 12.28 29.59
C SER A 84 8.60 12.19 31.08
N GLY A 85 9.86 12.57 31.46
CA GLY A 85 10.42 12.14 32.73
C GLY A 85 10.58 10.61 32.76
N GLU A 86 10.99 10.08 33.93
CA GLU A 86 11.00 8.63 34.14
C GLU A 86 9.59 8.11 34.36
N VAL A 87 9.15 7.18 33.49
CA VAL A 87 7.84 6.55 33.57
C VAL A 87 8.04 5.10 33.99
N ARG A 88 7.41 4.69 35.07
CA ARG A 88 7.43 3.32 35.57
C ARG A 88 6.43 2.46 34.79
N SER A 89 6.95 1.69 33.83
CA SER A 89 6.14 0.84 32.94
C SER A 89 7.03 -0.15 32.18
N ASP A 90 6.50 -1.32 31.92
CA ASP A 90 7.06 -2.34 31.03
C ASP A 90 6.56 -2.20 29.59
N ALA A 91 5.62 -1.31 29.32
CA ALA A 91 5.10 -1.06 27.98
C ALA A 91 6.17 -0.44 27.06
N SER A 92 6.32 -0.99 25.86
CA SER A 92 7.24 -0.53 24.82
C SER A 92 6.59 -0.35 23.46
N ILE A 93 5.26 -0.46 23.40
CA ILE A 93 4.45 -0.28 22.18
C ILE A 93 3.31 0.69 22.44
N TRP A 94 2.95 1.45 21.40
CA TRP A 94 1.82 2.40 21.41
C TRP A 94 1.88 3.46 22.50
N ILE A 95 3.07 3.90 22.89
CA ILE A 95 3.26 4.95 23.88
C ILE A 95 2.88 6.31 23.25
N SER A 96 1.78 6.88 23.70
CA SER A 96 1.24 8.12 23.15
C SER A 96 2.12 9.32 23.50
N TYR A 97 2.34 10.19 22.50
CA TYR A 97 2.89 11.51 22.72
C TYR A 97 1.97 12.36 23.62
N GLN A 98 2.51 12.95 24.67
CA GLN A 98 1.77 13.76 25.64
C GLN A 98 2.36 15.19 25.79
N GLY A 99 3.21 15.58 24.86
CA GLY A 99 3.80 16.91 24.85
C GLY A 99 2.87 17.99 24.29
N PRO A 100 3.38 19.21 24.09
CA PRO A 100 2.65 20.32 23.46
C PRO A 100 2.18 19.99 22.06
N SER A 101 1.19 20.74 21.56
CA SER A 101 0.64 20.58 20.20
C SER A 101 1.74 20.65 19.13
N LEU A 102 1.80 19.63 18.31
CA LEU A 102 2.73 19.52 17.18
C LEU A 102 2.33 20.47 16.05
N GLN A 103 3.33 21.00 15.36
CA GLN A 103 3.11 21.96 14.28
C GLN A 103 3.12 21.27 12.92
N PRO A 104 2.27 21.69 11.97
CA PRO A 104 2.24 21.14 10.62
C PRO A 104 3.56 21.35 9.89
N ASN A 105 3.94 20.36 9.08
CA ASN A 105 5.17 20.34 8.28
C ASN A 105 6.45 20.50 9.09
N GLU A 106 6.40 20.28 10.40
CA GLU A 106 7.62 20.27 11.23
C GLU A 106 8.15 18.85 11.37
N ARG A 107 9.48 18.74 11.49
CA ARG A 107 10.18 17.50 11.77
C ARG A 107 10.55 17.46 13.25
N TYR A 108 10.32 16.33 13.89
CA TYR A 108 10.63 16.07 15.27
C TYR A 108 11.53 14.85 15.39
N TYR A 109 12.44 14.88 16.34
CA TYR A 109 13.40 13.83 16.61
C TYR A 109 13.14 13.28 18.00
N TRP A 110 13.32 11.98 18.19
CA TRP A 110 13.09 11.36 19.48
C TRP A 110 14.03 10.21 19.76
N LYS A 111 14.21 9.90 21.02
CA LYS A 111 14.89 8.72 21.51
C LYS A 111 14.30 8.29 22.84
N VAL A 112 14.57 7.05 23.23
CA VAL A 112 14.12 6.49 24.50
C VAL A 112 15.26 5.95 25.30
N GLN A 113 15.25 6.19 26.61
CA GLN A 113 16.05 5.49 27.59
C GLN A 113 15.18 4.42 28.24
N VAL A 114 15.73 3.22 28.38
CA VAL A 114 15.08 2.12 29.08
C VAL A 114 15.96 1.69 30.24
N THR A 115 15.32 1.40 31.40
CA THR A 115 15.96 0.72 32.52
C THR A 115 15.30 -0.62 32.74
N THR A 116 16.08 -1.66 33.01
CA THR A 116 15.62 -3.02 33.19
C THR A 116 15.54 -3.40 34.67
N GLY A 117 14.87 -4.51 34.97
CA GLY A 117 14.80 -5.07 36.32
C GLY A 117 16.16 -5.50 36.91
N THR A 118 17.18 -5.65 36.07
CA THR A 118 18.57 -5.91 36.49
C THR A 118 19.33 -4.61 36.84
N GLY A 119 18.72 -3.44 36.61
CA GLY A 119 19.36 -2.13 36.83
C GLY A 119 20.19 -1.65 35.64
N GLU A 120 20.27 -2.41 34.55
CA GLU A 120 20.92 -1.97 33.32
C GLU A 120 20.07 -0.88 32.64
N SER A 121 20.71 0.18 32.15
CA SER A 121 20.03 1.29 31.46
C SER A 121 20.76 1.67 30.18
N ALA A 122 20.00 1.86 29.09
CA ALA A 122 20.52 2.24 27.78
C ALA A 122 19.66 3.32 27.11
N TRP A 123 20.28 4.16 26.26
CA TRP A 123 19.59 5.02 25.32
C TRP A 123 19.54 4.38 23.93
N SER A 124 18.45 4.59 23.24
CA SER A 124 18.37 4.27 21.81
C SER A 124 19.18 5.26 20.96
N GLU A 125 19.49 4.90 19.72
CA GLU A 125 19.78 5.86 18.68
C GLU A 125 18.56 6.74 18.41
N PRO A 126 18.73 7.98 17.90
CA PRO A 126 17.62 8.84 17.56
C PRO A 126 16.82 8.33 16.36
N ALA A 127 15.50 8.47 16.42
CA ALA A 127 14.59 8.38 15.29
C ALA A 127 13.91 9.74 15.05
N PHE A 128 13.15 9.86 13.97
CA PHE A 128 12.40 11.07 13.66
C PHE A 128 11.02 10.77 13.08
N TRP A 129 10.18 11.78 13.03
CA TRP A 129 9.00 11.83 12.19
C TRP A 129 8.77 13.25 11.67
N GLY A 130 8.07 13.37 10.56
CA GLY A 130 7.60 14.65 10.03
C GLY A 130 6.09 14.73 10.09
N MET A 131 5.58 15.86 10.60
CA MET A 131 4.15 16.12 10.55
C MET A 131 3.70 16.42 9.12
N GLY A 132 2.49 16.00 8.80
CA GLY A 132 1.79 16.38 7.60
C GLY A 132 1.22 17.80 7.67
N LEU A 133 0.32 18.12 6.74
CA LEU A 133 -0.30 19.44 6.72
C LEU A 133 -1.45 19.58 7.75
N MET A 134 -1.93 18.45 8.30
CA MET A 134 -2.92 18.43 9.40
C MET A 134 -4.19 19.23 9.08
N GLY A 135 -4.63 19.25 7.85
CA GLY A 135 -5.90 19.88 7.47
C GLY A 135 -5.90 20.58 6.12
N GLU A 136 -7.08 20.65 5.55
CA GLU A 136 -7.35 21.15 4.20
C GLU A 136 -6.99 22.62 4.00
N THR A 137 -7.18 23.45 5.03
CA THR A 137 -6.92 24.91 4.94
C THR A 137 -5.44 25.29 4.76
N ARG A 138 -4.53 24.34 5.02
CA ARG A 138 -3.08 24.54 4.89
C ARG A 138 -2.55 24.19 3.48
N TRP A 139 -3.40 23.60 2.63
CA TRP A 139 -3.07 23.37 1.24
C TRP A 139 -3.19 24.66 0.45
N LYS A 140 -2.05 25.23 0.00
CA LYS A 140 -2.02 26.34 -0.94
C LYS A 140 -2.30 25.89 -2.37
N GLY A 141 -1.84 24.70 -2.74
CA GLY A 141 -2.09 24.06 -4.02
C GLY A 141 -3.57 23.85 -4.28
N ARG A 142 -3.95 23.91 -5.55
CA ARG A 142 -5.28 23.59 -6.06
C ARG A 142 -5.21 22.30 -6.85
N TRP A 143 -6.32 21.57 -6.93
CA TRP A 143 -6.44 20.45 -7.85
C TRP A 143 -6.38 20.97 -9.27
N ILE A 144 -5.40 20.46 -10.03
CA ILE A 144 -5.21 20.77 -11.44
C ILE A 144 -5.19 19.50 -12.28
N GLY A 145 -5.57 19.63 -13.54
CA GLY A 145 -5.64 18.52 -14.49
C GLY A 145 -6.31 18.96 -15.78
N MET A 146 -6.98 18.01 -16.43
CA MET A 146 -7.77 18.25 -17.64
C MET A 146 -8.93 17.26 -17.66
N ASP A 147 -10.15 17.75 -17.46
CA ASP A 147 -11.35 16.91 -17.32
C ASP A 147 -12.01 16.60 -18.68
N ARG A 148 -11.19 16.21 -19.67
CA ARG A 148 -11.64 15.76 -20.99
C ARG A 148 -10.66 14.80 -21.65
N PRO A 149 -11.14 13.95 -22.59
CA PRO A 149 -10.26 13.17 -23.45
C PRO A 149 -9.54 14.06 -24.47
N MET A 150 -8.43 13.57 -24.97
CA MET A 150 -7.74 14.14 -26.13
C MET A 150 -8.21 13.43 -27.41
N PRO A 151 -7.98 13.99 -28.60
CA PRO A 151 -8.43 13.39 -29.86
C PRO A 151 -7.95 11.96 -30.13
N TRP A 152 -6.86 11.55 -29.50
CA TRP A 152 -6.30 10.19 -29.59
C TRP A 152 -6.73 9.27 -28.44
N ASP A 153 -7.42 9.79 -27.42
CA ASP A 153 -8.02 8.99 -26.36
C ASP A 153 -9.31 8.31 -26.85
N SER A 154 -9.68 7.22 -26.24
CA SER A 154 -10.91 6.49 -26.56
C SER A 154 -11.60 6.05 -25.27
N GLU A 155 -12.85 6.44 -25.10
CA GLU A 155 -13.70 6.07 -23.97
C GLU A 155 -14.67 4.94 -24.32
N THR A 156 -14.19 3.92 -25.01
CA THR A 156 -14.94 2.71 -25.32
C THR A 156 -14.85 1.70 -24.17
N MET A 157 -15.42 0.51 -24.38
CA MET A 157 -15.35 -0.61 -23.45
C MET A 157 -13.91 -0.97 -22.99
N TYR A 158 -12.93 -0.73 -23.86
CA TYR A 158 -11.49 -0.85 -23.55
C TYR A 158 -10.87 0.54 -23.60
N SER A 159 -11.17 1.35 -22.61
CA SER A 159 -10.72 2.71 -22.56
C SER A 159 -9.21 2.84 -22.76
N ARG A 160 -8.82 3.71 -23.70
CA ARG A 160 -7.44 4.19 -23.88
C ARG A 160 -7.39 5.63 -23.43
N LEU A 161 -6.82 5.89 -22.28
CA LEU A 161 -6.55 7.24 -21.80
C LEU A 161 -5.06 7.43 -21.66
N SER A 162 -4.49 8.39 -22.41
CA SER A 162 -3.08 8.75 -22.31
C SER A 162 -2.77 9.39 -20.96
N ALA A 163 -1.57 9.19 -20.45
CA ALA A 163 -1.11 9.86 -19.23
C ALA A 163 -1.10 11.38 -19.42
N ARG A 164 -1.27 12.11 -18.31
CA ARG A 164 -1.18 13.57 -18.29
C ARG A 164 0.16 13.96 -17.68
N TYR A 165 0.87 14.88 -18.34
CA TYR A 165 2.15 15.42 -17.92
C TYR A 165 1.96 16.86 -17.53
N VAL A 166 2.28 17.22 -16.29
CA VAL A 166 2.20 18.60 -15.81
C VAL A 166 3.56 19.06 -15.35
N ARG A 167 3.94 20.29 -15.65
CA ARG A 167 5.24 20.85 -15.26
C ARG A 167 5.17 22.31 -14.82
N LYS A 168 6.16 22.72 -14.03
CA LYS A 168 6.37 24.10 -13.60
C LYS A 168 7.85 24.36 -13.43
N GLU A 169 8.34 25.50 -13.99
CA GLU A 169 9.62 26.08 -13.59
C GLU A 169 9.40 27.13 -12.51
N PHE A 170 10.35 27.23 -11.61
CA PHE A 170 10.33 28.18 -10.51
C PHE A 170 11.74 28.50 -10.04
N LYS A 171 11.93 29.66 -9.42
CA LYS A 171 13.23 30.10 -8.92
C LYS A 171 13.21 30.15 -7.41
N LEU A 172 14.22 29.54 -6.77
CA LEU A 172 14.50 29.70 -5.35
C LEU A 172 15.61 30.75 -5.18
N SER A 173 15.35 31.76 -4.36
CA SER A 173 16.25 32.93 -4.27
C SER A 173 17.26 32.87 -3.14
N LYS A 174 17.11 31.90 -2.22
CA LYS A 174 17.90 31.81 -0.99
C LYS A 174 18.53 30.43 -0.81
N ALA A 175 19.47 30.31 0.13
CA ALA A 175 20.04 29.03 0.51
C ALA A 175 19.02 28.16 1.24
N ILE A 176 18.82 26.93 0.74
CA ILE A 176 17.84 25.97 1.26
C ILE A 176 18.42 25.33 2.52
N LYS A 177 17.61 25.25 3.57
CA LYS A 177 17.87 24.46 4.77
C LYS A 177 17.23 23.07 4.63
N GLU A 178 15.94 23.05 4.33
CA GLU A 178 15.14 21.83 4.21
C GLU A 178 13.97 22.06 3.25
N ALA A 179 13.52 21.01 2.55
CA ALA A 179 12.36 21.09 1.67
C ALA A 179 11.54 19.82 1.73
N THR A 180 10.23 19.98 1.94
CA THR A 180 9.26 18.88 1.97
C THR A 180 8.23 19.04 0.86
N LEU A 181 8.08 18.00 0.06
CA LEU A 181 7.00 17.90 -0.94
C LEU A 181 5.83 17.10 -0.37
N HIS A 182 4.64 17.69 -0.30
CA HIS A 182 3.38 17.02 -0.06
C HIS A 182 2.63 16.93 -1.37
N ILE A 183 2.30 15.72 -1.84
CA ILE A 183 1.69 15.49 -3.16
C ILE A 183 0.64 14.41 -3.11
N SER A 184 -0.48 14.64 -3.80
CA SER A 184 -1.54 13.67 -4.02
C SER A 184 -1.94 13.61 -5.49
N GLY A 185 -2.17 12.40 -5.99
CA GLY A 185 -2.79 12.13 -7.27
C GLY A 185 -4.18 11.53 -7.08
N LEU A 186 -5.16 12.03 -7.80
CA LEU A 186 -6.40 11.31 -8.06
C LEU A 186 -6.17 10.52 -9.35
N GLY A 187 -6.02 9.23 -9.20
CA GLY A 187 -5.29 8.31 -10.04
C GLY A 187 -3.99 7.90 -9.35
N VAL A 188 -2.94 7.78 -10.12
CA VAL A 188 -1.58 7.51 -9.63
C VAL A 188 -0.61 8.53 -10.24
N TYR A 189 0.53 8.77 -9.60
CA TYR A 189 1.50 9.74 -10.09
C TYR A 189 2.94 9.24 -10.01
N GLU A 190 3.79 9.84 -10.83
CA GLU A 190 5.25 9.86 -10.70
C GLU A 190 5.72 11.30 -10.75
N CYS A 191 6.61 11.71 -9.84
CA CYS A 191 7.12 13.07 -9.73
C CYS A 191 8.62 13.11 -9.96
N LEU A 192 9.08 14.13 -10.69
CA LEU A 192 10.49 14.41 -10.96
C LEU A 192 10.80 15.86 -10.55
N ILE A 193 11.96 16.09 -9.99
CA ILE A 193 12.51 17.44 -9.74
C ILE A 193 13.87 17.51 -10.41
N ASN A 194 14.06 18.50 -11.30
CA ASN A 194 15.31 18.70 -12.05
C ASN A 194 15.80 17.44 -12.79
N GLY A 195 14.87 16.65 -13.33
CA GLY A 195 15.17 15.39 -14.02
C GLY A 195 15.27 14.16 -13.12
N GLU A 196 15.38 14.33 -11.81
CA GLU A 196 15.54 13.24 -10.86
C GLU A 196 14.21 12.82 -10.23
N ARG A 197 14.02 11.50 -10.06
CA ARG A 197 12.79 10.95 -9.49
C ARG A 197 12.66 11.25 -7.99
N VAL A 198 11.47 11.66 -7.57
CA VAL A 198 11.13 11.86 -6.16
C VAL A 198 10.72 10.53 -5.53
N GLY A 199 11.55 10.04 -4.61
CA GLY A 199 11.29 8.80 -3.88
C GLY A 199 11.29 7.55 -4.77
N ASP A 200 10.89 6.43 -4.20
CA ASP A 200 10.91 5.10 -4.83
C ASP A 200 9.55 4.42 -4.90
N LEU A 201 8.48 5.12 -4.47
CA LEU A 201 7.12 4.60 -4.54
C LEU A 201 6.66 4.48 -5.99
N VAL A 202 5.92 3.42 -6.28
CA VAL A 202 5.20 3.20 -7.53
C VAL A 202 3.71 3.13 -7.25
N LEU A 203 2.86 3.40 -8.24
CA LEU A 203 1.40 3.36 -8.10
C LEU A 203 0.86 4.18 -6.92
N ALA A 204 1.54 5.27 -6.58
CA ALA A 204 1.19 6.16 -5.46
C ALA A 204 0.13 7.21 -5.86
N PRO A 205 -0.70 7.65 -4.92
CA PRO A 205 -0.88 7.18 -3.55
C PRO A 205 -1.72 5.89 -3.48
N ALA A 206 -1.77 5.27 -2.29
CA ALA A 206 -2.65 4.13 -2.07
C ALA A 206 -4.13 4.49 -2.29
N PRO A 207 -4.94 3.57 -2.86
CA PRO A 207 -6.33 3.84 -3.19
C PRO A 207 -7.23 3.88 -1.94
N THR A 208 -8.30 4.68 -2.02
CA THR A 208 -9.31 4.91 -0.96
C THR A 208 -10.69 5.10 -1.57
N ASP A 209 -11.70 5.30 -0.74
CA ASP A 209 -12.96 5.90 -1.18
C ASP A 209 -12.76 7.41 -1.42
N TYR A 210 -12.59 7.78 -2.68
CA TYR A 210 -12.30 9.17 -3.08
C TYR A 210 -13.42 10.18 -2.76
N TRP A 211 -14.62 9.70 -2.38
CA TRP A 211 -15.69 10.55 -1.88
C TRP A 211 -15.49 10.98 -0.42
N LYS A 212 -14.68 10.24 0.32
CA LYS A 212 -14.47 10.41 1.76
C LYS A 212 -13.03 10.81 2.09
N THR A 213 -12.07 10.06 1.60
CA THR A 213 -10.66 10.23 1.93
C THR A 213 -9.80 10.20 0.66
N VAL A 214 -8.83 11.09 0.58
CA VAL A 214 -7.78 11.12 -0.44
C VAL A 214 -6.44 11.12 0.25
N LEU A 215 -5.56 10.16 -0.06
CA LEU A 215 -4.24 10.10 0.57
C LEU A 215 -3.24 10.98 -0.17
N TYR A 216 -2.29 11.54 0.58
CA TYR A 216 -1.11 12.20 0.04
C TYR A 216 0.17 11.61 0.61
N ASN A 217 1.24 11.67 -0.18
CA ASN A 217 2.57 11.29 0.24
C ASN A 217 3.41 12.53 0.56
N SER A 218 4.39 12.35 1.44
CA SER A 218 5.34 13.40 1.81
C SER A 218 6.77 12.91 1.60
N TYR A 219 7.60 13.76 0.99
CA TYR A 219 8.98 13.42 0.65
C TYR A 219 9.93 14.54 1.08
N ASP A 220 11.08 14.16 1.65
CA ASP A 220 12.21 15.07 1.74
C ASP A 220 12.84 15.21 0.35
N VAL A 221 12.80 16.41 -0.19
CA VAL A 221 13.34 16.73 -1.52
C VAL A 221 14.47 17.74 -1.48
N THR A 222 15.04 17.95 -0.30
CA THR A 222 16.10 18.96 -0.07
C THR A 222 17.26 18.78 -1.04
N SER A 223 17.72 17.54 -1.23
CA SER A 223 18.86 17.20 -2.12
C SER A 223 18.57 17.32 -3.61
N LEU A 224 17.29 17.32 -4.01
CA LEU A 224 16.87 17.42 -5.41
C LEU A 224 16.76 18.88 -5.89
N LEU A 225 16.74 19.84 -4.97
CA LEU A 225 16.58 21.26 -5.27
C LEU A 225 17.92 21.98 -5.35
N ARG A 226 17.98 22.94 -6.26
CA ARG A 226 19.13 23.82 -6.48
C ARG A 226 18.92 25.14 -5.73
N SER A 227 19.77 25.42 -4.74
CA SER A 227 19.73 26.69 -3.98
C SER A 227 20.10 27.87 -4.87
N GLN A 228 19.41 28.99 -4.72
CA GLN A 228 19.65 30.27 -5.43
C GLN A 228 19.65 30.10 -6.96
N ALA A 229 18.82 29.22 -7.47
CA ALA A 229 18.79 28.84 -8.89
C ALA A 229 17.37 28.54 -9.38
N ASP A 230 17.25 28.39 -10.69
CA ASP A 230 16.04 27.89 -11.31
C ASP A 230 15.91 26.39 -11.11
N ASN A 231 14.71 25.93 -10.88
CA ASN A 231 14.32 24.55 -10.67
C ASN A 231 13.12 24.22 -11.53
N ALA A 232 12.94 22.94 -11.82
CA ALA A 232 11.76 22.45 -12.53
C ALA A 232 11.17 21.23 -11.81
N ILE A 233 9.86 21.14 -11.83
CA ILE A 233 9.12 19.98 -11.35
C ILE A 233 8.22 19.46 -12.45
N GLY A 234 8.22 18.16 -12.67
CA GLY A 234 7.42 17.45 -13.62
C GLY A 234 6.65 16.31 -12.96
N ILE A 235 5.37 16.17 -13.27
CA ILE A 235 4.51 15.13 -12.70
C ILE A 235 3.80 14.41 -13.84
N THR A 236 3.93 13.09 -13.88
CA THR A 236 3.15 12.23 -14.77
C THR A 236 1.98 11.63 -14.01
N LEU A 237 0.78 11.69 -14.57
CA LEU A 237 -0.46 11.18 -13.97
C LEU A 237 -0.95 9.97 -14.77
N GLY A 238 -1.12 8.86 -14.08
CA GLY A 238 -1.75 7.64 -14.58
C GLY A 238 -3.18 7.47 -14.04
N ASN A 239 -3.92 6.55 -14.66
CA ASN A 239 -5.32 6.33 -14.38
C ASN A 239 -5.60 5.80 -12.97
N GLY A 240 -4.84 4.80 -12.53
CA GLY A 240 -5.11 4.09 -11.30
C GLY A 240 -6.57 3.64 -11.20
N ARG A 241 -7.10 3.64 -9.97
CA ARG A 241 -8.53 3.32 -9.72
C ARG A 241 -9.45 4.53 -9.78
N TYR A 242 -8.92 5.72 -10.03
CA TYR A 242 -9.71 6.93 -10.19
C TYR A 242 -10.37 7.02 -11.57
N HIS A 243 -9.66 6.64 -12.64
CA HIS A 243 -10.18 6.54 -14.00
C HIS A 243 -10.35 5.08 -14.40
N PHE A 244 -11.41 4.47 -13.91
CA PHE A 244 -11.63 3.02 -13.98
C PHE A 244 -12.59 2.65 -15.13
N MET A 245 -12.29 3.10 -16.32
CA MET A 245 -13.11 2.90 -17.53
C MET A 245 -12.98 1.48 -18.09
N ARG A 246 -13.59 0.53 -17.41
CA ARG A 246 -13.65 -0.85 -17.84
C ARG A 246 -15.08 -1.38 -17.82
N GLN A 247 -15.59 -1.79 -18.96
CA GLN A 247 -17.02 -1.92 -19.16
C GLN A 247 -17.56 -3.34 -19.21
N ASN A 248 -16.77 -4.37 -19.37
CA ASN A 248 -17.31 -5.70 -19.60
C ASN A 248 -17.42 -6.62 -18.38
N TYR A 249 -16.85 -6.26 -17.24
CA TYR A 249 -17.11 -6.96 -16.00
C TYR A 249 -17.94 -6.10 -15.05
N ARG A 250 -19.27 -6.41 -14.97
CA ARG A 250 -20.18 -5.72 -14.06
C ARG A 250 -20.09 -4.19 -14.12
N THR A 251 -20.02 -3.65 -15.31
CA THR A 251 -19.95 -2.24 -15.69
C THR A 251 -20.80 -1.30 -14.86
N TYR A 252 -22.02 -1.73 -14.56
CA TYR A 252 -22.99 -0.96 -13.80
C TYR A 252 -22.65 -0.82 -12.31
N LYS A 253 -21.59 -1.46 -11.85
CA LYS A 253 -21.16 -1.47 -10.44
C LYS A 253 -19.83 -0.79 -10.19
N ILE A 254 -19.04 -0.55 -11.23
CA ILE A 254 -17.72 0.09 -11.12
C ILE A 254 -17.88 1.61 -11.30
N HIS A 255 -17.39 2.38 -10.32
CA HIS A 255 -17.37 3.83 -10.40
C HIS A 255 -16.18 4.32 -11.21
N ASN A 256 -16.45 5.28 -12.11
CA ASN A 256 -15.43 6.15 -12.69
C ASN A 256 -15.56 7.53 -12.02
N PHE A 257 -14.51 7.98 -11.35
CA PHE A 257 -14.50 9.26 -10.62
C PHE A 257 -14.11 10.45 -11.48
N GLY A 258 -13.60 10.22 -12.69
CA GLY A 258 -13.18 11.24 -13.62
C GLY A 258 -11.76 11.06 -14.15
N TYR A 259 -11.17 12.14 -14.65
CA TYR A 259 -9.82 12.14 -15.23
C TYR A 259 -8.75 12.35 -14.14
N PRO A 260 -7.51 11.82 -14.34
CA PRO A 260 -6.42 11.99 -13.39
C PRO A 260 -6.09 13.46 -13.10
N LYS A 261 -5.80 13.75 -11.83
CA LYS A 261 -5.55 15.10 -11.29
C LYS A 261 -4.44 15.07 -10.28
N VAL A 262 -3.85 16.23 -10.00
CA VAL A 262 -2.81 16.39 -9.00
C VAL A 262 -3.02 17.62 -8.13
N ARG A 263 -2.62 17.53 -6.88
CA ARG A 263 -2.49 18.65 -5.95
C ARG A 263 -1.20 18.49 -5.16
N MET A 264 -0.38 19.55 -5.07
CA MET A 264 0.83 19.53 -4.28
C MET A 264 1.16 20.86 -3.61
N ASN A 265 1.91 20.78 -2.52
CA ASN A 265 2.68 21.85 -1.90
C ASN A 265 4.13 21.39 -1.79
N LEU A 266 5.06 22.13 -2.35
CA LEU A 266 6.48 22.03 -2.05
C LEU A 266 6.81 23.17 -1.08
N ILE A 267 7.14 22.85 0.17
CA ILE A 267 7.45 23.81 1.22
C ILE A 267 8.96 23.82 1.40
N VAL A 268 9.58 24.96 1.15
CA VAL A 268 11.03 25.18 1.27
C VAL A 268 11.30 26.07 2.48
N GLU A 269 12.10 25.59 3.42
CA GLU A 269 12.66 26.37 4.51
C GLU A 269 14.08 26.80 4.15
N TYR A 270 14.34 28.09 4.30
CA TYR A 270 15.64 28.68 4.03
C TYR A 270 16.50 28.77 5.30
N THR A 271 17.81 28.93 5.12
CA THR A 271 18.77 29.03 6.23
C THR A 271 18.55 30.28 7.11
N ASP A 272 17.83 31.27 6.60
CA ASP A 272 17.43 32.46 7.37
C ASP A 272 16.12 32.26 8.17
N GLY A 273 15.55 31.05 8.15
CA GLY A 273 14.30 30.68 8.81
C GLY A 273 13.02 31.08 8.07
N SER A 274 13.14 31.80 6.94
CA SER A 274 11.96 32.12 6.12
C SER A 274 11.49 30.89 5.32
N ARG A 275 10.19 30.86 4.96
CA ARG A 275 9.58 29.75 4.20
C ARG A 275 8.91 30.23 2.94
N GLU A 276 9.03 29.43 1.89
CA GLU A 276 8.35 29.61 0.62
C GLU A 276 7.56 28.36 0.26
N THR A 277 6.44 28.51 -0.45
CA THR A 277 5.64 27.37 -0.93
C THR A 277 5.40 27.50 -2.42
N ILE A 278 5.90 26.53 -3.17
CA ILE A 278 5.55 26.31 -4.56
C ILE A 278 4.36 25.33 -4.59
N ALA A 279 3.28 25.72 -5.26
CA ALA A 279 2.02 24.96 -5.20
C ALA A 279 1.40 24.80 -6.59
N THR A 280 0.55 23.79 -6.74
CA THR A 280 -0.22 23.60 -7.99
C THR A 280 -1.27 24.69 -8.15
N ASP A 281 -1.26 25.30 -9.34
CA ASP A 281 -2.20 26.34 -9.79
C ASP A 281 -2.38 26.29 -11.32
N THR A 282 -3.18 27.21 -11.87
CA THR A 282 -3.42 27.31 -13.30
C THR A 282 -2.24 27.85 -14.12
N ASN A 283 -1.13 28.25 -13.48
CA ASN A 283 0.11 28.65 -14.17
C ASN A 283 1.02 27.46 -14.50
N TRP A 284 0.60 26.24 -14.15
CA TRP A 284 1.28 25.02 -14.57
C TRP A 284 0.96 24.71 -16.04
N LYS A 285 1.91 24.12 -16.72
CA LYS A 285 1.74 23.61 -18.08
C LYS A 285 1.31 22.14 -18.07
N LEU A 286 0.52 21.74 -19.06
CA LEU A 286 -0.01 20.40 -19.20
C LEU A 286 0.04 19.92 -20.65
N THR A 287 0.46 18.66 -20.85
CA THR A 287 0.28 17.93 -22.11
C THR A 287 -0.18 16.50 -21.85
N ALA A 288 -0.87 15.90 -22.82
CA ALA A 288 -1.18 14.48 -22.86
C ALA A 288 -0.55 13.80 -24.09
N ASP A 289 0.21 14.54 -24.91
CA ASP A 289 0.91 13.98 -26.08
C ASP A 289 2.31 13.47 -25.71
N GLY A 290 2.40 12.70 -24.64
CA GLY A 290 3.59 12.01 -24.20
C GLY A 290 3.58 10.52 -24.55
N PRO A 291 4.61 9.77 -24.11
CA PRO A 291 4.83 8.39 -24.53
C PRO A 291 3.79 7.38 -24.00
N ILE A 292 3.19 7.57 -22.82
CA ILE A 292 2.18 6.65 -22.28
C ILE A 292 0.85 6.94 -22.96
N ARG A 293 0.46 6.09 -23.91
CA ARG A 293 -0.73 6.24 -24.76
C ARG A 293 -1.98 5.58 -24.16
N SER A 294 -1.78 4.62 -23.29
CA SER A 294 -2.82 3.95 -22.50
C SER A 294 -2.21 3.36 -21.24
N ASN A 295 -2.93 3.39 -20.16
CA ASN A 295 -2.57 2.71 -18.92
C ASN A 295 -3.86 2.30 -18.19
N ASN A 296 -4.18 1.03 -18.21
CA ASN A 296 -5.34 0.47 -17.54
C ASN A 296 -4.92 -0.73 -16.70
N GLU A 297 -5.32 -0.78 -15.45
CA GLU A 297 -4.92 -1.82 -14.50
C GLU A 297 -5.18 -3.24 -15.01
N PHE A 298 -6.28 -3.46 -15.76
CA PHE A 298 -6.60 -4.79 -16.30
C PHE A 298 -6.00 -5.06 -17.67
N ASP A 299 -5.82 -4.02 -18.49
CA ASP A 299 -5.46 -4.18 -19.90
C ASP A 299 -3.97 -4.05 -20.16
N GLY A 300 -3.26 -3.28 -19.31
CA GLY A 300 -1.84 -3.02 -19.46
C GLY A 300 -1.52 -1.59 -19.90
N GLU A 301 -0.25 -1.34 -20.24
CA GLU A 301 0.28 -0.05 -20.67
C GLU A 301 0.72 -0.09 -22.13
N GLU A 302 0.35 0.95 -22.88
CA GLU A 302 0.88 1.21 -24.23
C GLU A 302 1.84 2.40 -24.16
N TYR A 303 3.09 2.18 -24.54
CA TYR A 303 4.15 3.19 -24.52
C TYR A 303 4.76 3.37 -25.91
N ASP A 304 4.76 4.59 -26.42
CA ASP A 304 5.40 4.96 -27.69
C ASP A 304 6.64 5.84 -27.40
N ALA A 305 7.82 5.24 -27.43
CA ALA A 305 9.07 5.93 -27.12
C ALA A 305 9.39 7.08 -28.10
N ARG A 306 8.80 7.07 -29.30
CA ARG A 306 8.95 8.18 -30.28
C ARG A 306 8.27 9.47 -29.79
N LYS A 307 7.42 9.37 -28.76
CA LYS A 307 6.70 10.47 -28.12
C LYS A 307 7.33 10.89 -26.78
N GLU A 308 8.55 10.40 -26.48
CA GLU A 308 9.26 10.84 -25.29
C GLU A 308 9.50 12.35 -25.31
N LEU A 309 9.31 12.98 -24.17
CA LEU A 309 9.34 14.44 -24.04
C LEU A 309 10.75 14.98 -23.71
N GLY A 310 11.78 14.13 -23.75
CA GLY A 310 13.16 14.51 -23.45
C GLY A 310 13.32 15.04 -22.02
N SER A 311 13.99 16.17 -21.88
CA SER A 311 14.28 16.79 -20.58
C SER A 311 13.12 17.63 -20.01
N TRP A 312 11.87 17.21 -20.25
CA TRP A 312 10.68 17.98 -19.92
C TRP A 312 10.52 18.35 -18.43
N SER A 313 11.18 17.67 -17.53
CA SER A 313 11.18 17.96 -16.09
C SER A 313 12.42 18.72 -15.62
N GLU A 314 13.23 19.23 -16.55
CA GLU A 314 14.38 20.07 -16.30
C GLU A 314 14.11 21.54 -16.65
N THR A 315 15.00 22.42 -16.21
CA THR A 315 14.93 23.86 -16.51
C THR A 315 15.31 24.16 -17.95
N GLY A 316 14.64 25.18 -18.54
CA GLY A 316 14.91 25.62 -19.92
C GLY A 316 14.24 24.78 -21.00
N TYR A 317 13.35 23.88 -20.62
CA TYR A 317 12.55 23.11 -21.58
C TYR A 317 11.50 23.99 -22.26
N ASP A 318 11.39 23.90 -23.59
CA ASP A 318 10.35 24.65 -24.32
C ASP A 318 8.98 23.97 -24.19
N ASP A 319 8.17 24.49 -23.27
CA ASP A 319 6.79 24.09 -23.06
C ASP A 319 5.76 25.04 -23.69
N SER A 320 6.18 25.85 -24.65
CA SER A 320 5.30 26.84 -25.30
C SER A 320 4.09 26.23 -26.01
N SER A 321 4.24 25.00 -26.53
CA SER A 321 3.18 24.20 -27.16
C SER A 321 2.23 23.50 -26.16
N TRP A 322 2.58 23.46 -24.87
CA TRP A 322 1.74 22.82 -23.85
C TRP A 322 0.54 23.69 -23.48
N LEU A 323 -0.54 23.04 -23.12
CA LEU A 323 -1.73 23.71 -22.61
C LEU A 323 -1.50 24.25 -21.20
N GLN A 324 -2.31 25.21 -20.77
CA GLN A 324 -2.40 25.55 -19.36
C GLN A 324 -3.17 24.46 -18.60
N ALA A 325 -2.69 24.11 -17.43
CA ALA A 325 -3.44 23.23 -16.53
C ALA A 325 -4.74 23.94 -16.08
N GLU A 326 -5.79 23.16 -15.97
CA GLU A 326 -7.10 23.65 -15.56
C GLU A 326 -7.32 23.41 -14.07
N ARG A 327 -7.99 24.34 -13.39
CA ARG A 327 -8.55 24.04 -12.08
C ARG A 327 -9.74 23.10 -12.26
N VAL A 328 -9.69 21.94 -11.61
CA VAL A 328 -10.66 20.87 -11.80
C VAL A 328 -11.44 20.57 -10.54
N SER A 329 -12.65 20.06 -10.69
CA SER A 329 -13.48 19.55 -9.60
C SER A 329 -12.97 18.22 -9.12
N ILE A 330 -13.23 17.90 -7.85
CA ILE A 330 -12.91 16.61 -7.23
C ILE A 330 -14.17 16.03 -6.57
N PRO A 331 -14.19 14.72 -6.27
CA PRO A 331 -15.09 14.17 -5.26
C PRO A 331 -14.89 14.86 -3.91
N SER A 332 -15.82 14.66 -2.99
CA SER A 332 -15.85 15.36 -1.68
C SER A 332 -14.76 14.95 -0.70
N GLY A 333 -13.90 13.98 -1.03
CA GLY A 333 -12.87 13.45 -0.16
C GLY A 333 -11.85 14.51 0.30
N TYR A 334 -11.46 14.45 1.56
CA TYR A 334 -10.45 15.33 2.14
C TYR A 334 -9.08 14.64 2.24
N LEU A 335 -8.02 15.45 2.16
CA LEU A 335 -6.64 14.96 2.15
C LEU A 335 -6.18 14.50 3.53
N ARG A 336 -5.54 13.32 3.56
CA ARG A 336 -4.84 12.74 4.72
C ARG A 336 -3.46 12.22 4.33
N GLY A 337 -2.50 12.34 5.24
CA GLY A 337 -1.19 11.70 5.09
C GLY A 337 -1.30 10.18 5.02
N GLN A 338 -0.58 9.57 4.10
CA GLN A 338 -0.53 8.11 4.00
C GLN A 338 0.29 7.53 5.16
N THR A 339 -0.33 6.66 5.95
CA THR A 339 0.26 6.03 7.15
C THR A 339 0.46 4.52 6.97
N ILE A 340 0.55 4.06 5.74
CA ILE A 340 0.86 2.67 5.38
C ILE A 340 2.14 2.61 4.56
N PRO A 341 2.84 1.49 4.54
CA PRO A 341 3.94 1.28 3.60
C PRO A 341 3.48 1.53 2.17
N GLY A 342 4.30 2.21 1.38
CA GLY A 342 3.97 2.44 -0.01
C GLY A 342 4.31 1.25 -0.90
N ILE A 343 3.71 1.20 -2.07
CA ILE A 343 3.99 0.18 -3.08
C ILE A 343 5.36 0.46 -3.70
N LYS A 344 6.20 -0.58 -3.80
CA LYS A 344 7.54 -0.51 -4.41
C LYS A 344 7.85 -1.70 -5.31
N VAL A 345 8.91 -1.58 -6.08
CA VAL A 345 9.61 -2.73 -6.64
C VAL A 345 10.46 -3.33 -5.51
N VAL A 346 10.00 -4.44 -4.96
CA VAL A 346 10.59 -5.05 -3.75
C VAL A 346 11.61 -6.15 -4.07
N GLU A 347 11.55 -6.72 -5.27
CA GLU A 347 12.42 -7.81 -5.70
C GLU A 347 12.55 -7.85 -7.22
N LYS A 348 13.68 -8.36 -7.72
CA LYS A 348 13.90 -8.61 -9.15
C LYS A 348 14.14 -10.09 -9.40
N ILE A 349 13.47 -10.65 -10.41
CA ILE A 349 13.54 -12.06 -10.80
C ILE A 349 13.95 -12.16 -12.26
N ASN A 350 14.99 -12.94 -12.52
CA ASN A 350 15.38 -13.25 -13.89
C ASN A 350 14.58 -14.46 -14.41
N PRO A 351 14.12 -14.43 -15.67
CA PRO A 351 13.43 -15.56 -16.26
C PRO A 351 14.38 -16.79 -16.35
N GLN A 352 13.80 -17.97 -16.18
CA GLN A 352 14.52 -19.24 -16.14
C GLN A 352 14.71 -19.85 -17.52
N THR A 353 13.67 -19.80 -18.34
CA THR A 353 13.67 -20.35 -19.69
C THR A 353 12.98 -19.43 -20.70
N ILE A 354 13.38 -19.58 -21.96
CA ILE A 354 12.71 -18.95 -23.10
C ILE A 354 12.61 -20.02 -24.20
N HIS A 355 11.44 -20.20 -24.79
CA HIS A 355 11.25 -21.10 -25.92
C HIS A 355 10.34 -20.47 -26.97
N LYS A 356 10.47 -20.96 -28.21
CA LYS A 356 9.67 -20.48 -29.33
C LYS A 356 8.23 -20.99 -29.22
N SER A 357 7.26 -20.15 -29.50
CA SER A 357 5.83 -20.45 -29.54
C SER A 357 5.21 -20.10 -30.91
N ALA A 358 3.93 -20.34 -31.08
CA ALA A 358 3.22 -20.01 -32.30
C ALA A 358 3.23 -18.50 -32.61
N ASN A 359 3.12 -17.66 -31.55
CA ASN A 359 3.01 -16.21 -31.67
C ASN A 359 4.32 -15.45 -31.37
N GLY A 360 5.43 -16.13 -31.10
CA GLY A 360 6.70 -15.53 -30.74
C GLY A 360 7.51 -16.38 -29.79
N TYR A 361 7.62 -15.96 -28.54
CA TYR A 361 8.40 -16.66 -27.51
C TYR A 361 7.62 -16.68 -26.20
N ILE A 362 7.76 -17.75 -25.42
CA ILE A 362 7.26 -17.87 -24.04
C ILE A 362 8.45 -17.82 -23.07
N LEU A 363 8.41 -16.89 -22.12
CA LEU A 363 9.27 -16.85 -20.96
C LEU A 363 8.63 -17.59 -19.79
N ASP A 364 9.38 -18.39 -19.04
CA ASP A 364 9.01 -18.86 -17.70
C ASP A 364 9.86 -18.13 -16.66
N MET A 365 9.21 -17.40 -15.78
CA MET A 365 9.86 -16.71 -14.66
C MET A 365 10.30 -17.67 -13.56
N GLY A 366 9.83 -18.94 -13.56
CA GLY A 366 10.08 -19.92 -12.52
C GLY A 366 9.28 -19.70 -11.23
N GLN A 367 8.63 -18.55 -11.11
CA GLN A 367 7.81 -18.17 -9.96
C GLN A 367 6.57 -17.40 -10.43
N ASN A 368 5.39 -17.76 -9.91
CA ASN A 368 4.20 -16.94 -10.07
C ASN A 368 4.34 -15.68 -9.20
N MET A 369 4.32 -14.51 -9.83
CA MET A 369 4.63 -13.22 -9.20
C MET A 369 3.62 -12.14 -9.59
N VAL A 370 3.64 -11.03 -8.88
CA VAL A 370 2.85 -9.85 -9.24
C VAL A 370 3.78 -8.65 -9.45
N GLY A 371 3.61 -7.97 -10.58
CA GLY A 371 4.43 -6.85 -10.97
C GLY A 371 4.44 -6.65 -12.48
N TRP A 372 5.58 -6.45 -13.05
CA TRP A 372 5.78 -6.24 -14.49
C TRP A 372 7.11 -6.79 -14.99
N LEU A 373 7.31 -6.74 -16.30
CA LEU A 373 8.55 -7.13 -16.94
C LEU A 373 9.28 -5.88 -17.42
N ARG A 374 10.54 -5.72 -17.01
CA ARG A 374 11.49 -4.77 -17.61
C ARG A 374 12.10 -5.41 -18.83
N ILE A 375 12.13 -4.67 -19.94
CA ILE A 375 12.75 -5.11 -21.20
C ILE A 375 13.99 -4.28 -21.52
N ARG A 376 14.92 -4.93 -22.25
CA ARG A 376 16.08 -4.30 -22.84
C ARG A 376 16.15 -4.74 -24.30
N VAL A 377 15.95 -3.81 -25.23
CA VAL A 377 15.72 -4.10 -26.64
C VAL A 377 16.48 -3.15 -27.54
N LYS A 378 16.81 -3.61 -28.75
CA LYS A 378 17.38 -2.78 -29.83
C LYS A 378 16.64 -3.08 -31.11
N GLY A 379 16.19 -2.05 -31.81
CA GLY A 379 15.49 -2.16 -33.09
C GLY A 379 15.44 -0.81 -33.81
N ASN A 380 14.59 -0.71 -34.82
CA ASN A 380 14.39 0.52 -35.57
C ASN A 380 13.22 1.31 -34.96
N ALA A 381 13.14 2.60 -35.30
CA ALA A 381 11.99 3.42 -34.89
C ALA A 381 10.69 2.85 -35.47
N GLY A 382 9.74 2.60 -34.58
CA GLY A 382 8.44 2.02 -34.92
C GLY A 382 8.38 0.49 -34.79
N ASP A 383 9.49 -0.20 -34.62
CA ASP A 383 9.45 -1.60 -34.18
C ASP A 383 8.78 -1.67 -32.80
N SER A 384 8.18 -2.81 -32.47
CA SER A 384 7.45 -2.96 -31.21
C SER A 384 7.83 -4.24 -30.45
N VAL A 385 7.59 -4.22 -29.15
CA VAL A 385 7.61 -5.40 -28.27
C VAL A 385 6.27 -5.49 -27.59
N ARG A 386 5.59 -6.61 -27.76
CA ARG A 386 4.32 -6.90 -27.11
C ARG A 386 4.51 -8.00 -26.07
N LEU A 387 4.06 -7.75 -24.84
CA LEU A 387 4.17 -8.66 -23.71
C LEU A 387 2.76 -9.01 -23.26
N ARG A 388 2.40 -10.30 -23.28
CA ARG A 388 1.14 -10.81 -22.73
C ARG A 388 1.44 -11.76 -21.58
N PHE A 389 0.69 -11.64 -20.50
CA PHE A 389 1.01 -12.29 -19.24
C PHE A 389 -0.02 -13.36 -18.88
N ALA A 390 0.43 -14.48 -18.28
CA ALA A 390 -0.44 -15.52 -17.75
C ALA A 390 0.23 -16.28 -16.59
N GLU A 391 -0.58 -16.94 -15.77
CA GLU A 391 -0.10 -17.73 -14.62
C GLU A 391 0.20 -19.19 -15.01
N THR A 392 -0.45 -19.71 -16.03
CA THR A 392 -0.34 -21.10 -16.47
C THR A 392 -0.27 -21.21 -18.00
N LEU A 393 0.14 -22.40 -18.46
CA LEU A 393 0.17 -22.77 -19.87
C LEU A 393 -0.93 -23.77 -20.20
N GLN A 394 -1.31 -23.82 -21.46
CA GLN A 394 -2.10 -24.89 -22.05
C GLN A 394 -1.22 -26.15 -22.25
N PRO A 395 -1.82 -27.32 -22.52
CA PRO A 395 -1.06 -28.55 -22.77
C PRO A 395 -0.09 -28.48 -23.96
N ASP A 396 -0.37 -27.60 -24.92
CA ASP A 396 0.48 -27.34 -26.10
C ASP A 396 1.63 -26.36 -25.84
N GLY A 397 1.73 -25.83 -24.61
CA GLY A 397 2.77 -24.87 -24.19
C GLY A 397 2.43 -23.41 -24.43
N GLU A 398 1.29 -23.08 -25.00
CA GLU A 398 0.81 -21.70 -25.19
C GLU A 398 0.19 -21.15 -23.90
N LEU A 399 0.04 -19.81 -23.81
CA LEU A 399 -0.55 -19.17 -22.63
C LEU A 399 -1.99 -19.63 -22.40
N TYR A 400 -2.33 -19.99 -21.17
CA TYR A 400 -3.72 -20.15 -20.74
C TYR A 400 -4.27 -18.83 -20.23
N THR A 401 -5.22 -18.25 -20.95
CA THR A 401 -5.77 -16.92 -20.66
C THR A 401 -7.28 -16.89 -20.40
N ALA A 402 -7.96 -18.04 -20.42
CA ALA A 402 -9.40 -18.09 -20.17
C ALA A 402 -9.78 -17.65 -18.74
N ASN A 403 -8.90 -17.91 -17.75
CA ASN A 403 -9.07 -17.46 -16.37
C ASN A 403 -8.93 -15.95 -16.18
N LEU A 404 -8.36 -15.25 -17.14
CA LEU A 404 -8.22 -13.78 -17.10
C LEU A 404 -9.53 -13.07 -17.44
N ARG A 405 -10.52 -13.83 -17.95
CA ARG A 405 -11.84 -13.34 -18.38
C ARG A 405 -11.68 -12.30 -19.51
N SER A 406 -12.05 -11.04 -19.27
CA SER A 406 -11.95 -9.98 -20.27
C SER A 406 -10.70 -9.10 -20.13
N ALA A 407 -9.84 -9.34 -19.15
CA ALA A 407 -8.58 -8.61 -18.99
C ALA A 407 -7.62 -8.94 -20.13
N LYS A 408 -7.10 -7.92 -20.82
CA LYS A 408 -6.13 -8.11 -21.92
C LYS A 408 -4.74 -8.48 -21.39
N VAL A 409 -4.38 -7.94 -20.25
CA VAL A 409 -3.10 -8.22 -19.53
C VAL A 409 -1.92 -8.16 -20.51
N THR A 410 -1.81 -7.04 -21.25
CA THR A 410 -0.88 -6.89 -22.38
C THR A 410 -0.21 -5.53 -22.35
N ASP A 411 1.11 -5.50 -22.30
CA ASP A 411 1.88 -4.28 -22.44
C ASP A 411 2.44 -4.17 -23.86
N LEU A 412 2.54 -2.94 -24.39
CA LEU A 412 3.09 -2.64 -25.70
C LEU A 412 4.12 -1.54 -25.59
N TYR A 413 5.33 -1.80 -26.09
CA TYR A 413 6.39 -0.83 -26.23
C TYR A 413 6.72 -0.60 -27.70
N ILE A 414 6.68 0.64 -28.17
CA ILE A 414 7.08 1.04 -29.53
C ILE A 414 8.41 1.77 -29.43
N LEU A 415 9.43 1.27 -30.14
CA LEU A 415 10.79 1.76 -30.08
C LEU A 415 10.95 3.11 -30.78
N LYS A 416 11.83 3.96 -30.27
CA LYS A 416 12.27 5.18 -30.93
C LYS A 416 13.46 4.96 -31.91
N GLY A 417 14.17 3.82 -31.77
CA GLY A 417 15.27 3.42 -32.68
C GLY A 417 16.63 3.96 -32.29
N GLU A 418 16.84 4.36 -31.06
CA GLU A 418 18.09 4.99 -30.58
C GLU A 418 18.94 4.02 -29.76
N GLY A 419 19.59 3.07 -30.41
CA GLY A 419 20.50 2.16 -29.73
C GLY A 419 19.82 1.06 -28.93
N ILE A 420 20.25 0.83 -27.68
CA ILE A 420 19.61 -0.09 -26.74
C ILE A 420 18.63 0.73 -25.88
N GLU A 421 17.39 0.33 -25.91
CA GLU A 421 16.32 0.94 -25.14
C GLU A 421 15.93 0.05 -23.96
N GLU A 422 15.69 0.66 -22.81
CA GLU A 422 15.21 -0.02 -21.61
C GLU A 422 13.85 0.57 -21.17
N TRP A 423 12.89 -0.31 -20.89
CA TRP A 423 11.57 0.12 -20.49
C TRP A 423 10.91 -0.86 -19.54
N ALA A 424 10.07 -0.34 -18.66
CA ALA A 424 9.09 -1.06 -17.88
C ALA A 424 7.84 -0.19 -17.74
N PRO A 425 6.63 -0.78 -17.66
CA PRO A 425 5.41 -0.01 -17.46
C PRO A 425 5.45 0.72 -16.10
N ARG A 426 4.65 1.79 -15.96
CA ARG A 426 4.69 2.67 -14.77
C ARG A 426 3.41 2.63 -13.94
N PHE A 427 2.24 2.45 -14.60
CA PHE A 427 0.94 2.65 -13.97
C PHE A 427 0.03 1.43 -14.03
N VAL A 428 0.58 0.26 -14.28
CA VAL A 428 -0.12 -1.02 -14.34
C VAL A 428 0.66 -2.09 -13.57
N TYR A 429 0.03 -3.24 -13.32
CA TYR A 429 0.69 -4.43 -12.81
C TYR A 429 -0.05 -5.69 -13.31
N HIS A 430 0.63 -6.82 -13.31
CA HIS A 430 0.11 -8.10 -13.75
C HIS A 430 0.44 -9.21 -12.74
N GLY A 431 -0.43 -10.22 -12.64
CA GLY A 431 -0.16 -11.48 -11.97
C GLY A 431 0.24 -12.54 -13.00
N PHE A 432 1.45 -13.10 -12.92
CA PHE A 432 1.96 -13.99 -13.94
C PHE A 432 3.15 -14.84 -13.49
N ARG A 433 3.30 -15.98 -14.15
CA ARG A 433 4.54 -16.75 -14.21
C ARG A 433 5.11 -16.77 -15.62
N TYR A 434 4.23 -16.76 -16.62
CA TYR A 434 4.61 -16.88 -18.03
C TYR A 434 4.34 -15.59 -18.78
N VAL A 435 5.23 -15.26 -19.73
CA VAL A 435 5.07 -14.08 -20.59
C VAL A 435 5.26 -14.47 -22.05
N GLU A 436 4.25 -14.24 -22.87
CA GLU A 436 4.36 -14.30 -24.32
C GLU A 436 4.99 -12.99 -24.82
N VAL A 437 6.10 -13.13 -25.52
CA VAL A 437 6.84 -12.02 -26.15
C VAL A 437 6.65 -12.13 -27.64
N SER A 438 5.87 -11.22 -28.21
CA SER A 438 5.67 -11.10 -29.66
C SER A 438 6.17 -9.77 -30.19
N GLU A 439 6.30 -9.67 -31.51
CA GLU A 439 6.77 -8.44 -32.20
C GLU A 439 8.18 -8.00 -31.78
N PHE A 440 8.97 -8.84 -31.11
CA PHE A 440 10.32 -8.47 -30.65
C PHE A 440 11.29 -8.38 -31.85
N PRO A 441 12.01 -7.24 -32.02
CA PRO A 441 12.98 -7.09 -33.13
C PRO A 441 14.18 -8.01 -32.91
N GLY A 442 14.36 -8.96 -33.84
CA GLY A 442 15.39 -10.00 -33.77
C GLY A 442 14.99 -11.20 -32.89
N THR A 443 15.98 -11.86 -32.30
CA THR A 443 15.79 -13.04 -31.45
C THR A 443 16.01 -12.67 -29.99
N PRO A 444 14.99 -12.72 -29.13
CA PRO A 444 15.16 -12.41 -27.71
C PRO A 444 15.94 -13.48 -26.96
N THR A 445 16.64 -13.07 -25.92
CA THR A 445 17.37 -13.93 -24.98
C THR A 445 16.91 -13.64 -23.55
N LEU A 446 17.24 -14.48 -22.58
CA LEU A 446 16.88 -14.25 -21.17
C LEU A 446 17.42 -12.90 -20.65
N ALA A 447 18.58 -12.46 -21.12
CA ALA A 447 19.21 -11.20 -20.72
C ALA A 447 18.44 -9.93 -21.15
N ASN A 448 17.45 -10.08 -22.01
CA ASN A 448 16.60 -8.96 -22.43
C ASN A 448 15.48 -8.66 -21.41
N PHE A 449 15.28 -9.50 -20.38
CA PHE A 449 14.12 -9.44 -19.53
C PHE A 449 14.48 -9.55 -18.04
N THR A 450 13.80 -8.76 -17.22
CA THR A 450 13.85 -8.85 -15.75
C THR A 450 12.44 -8.64 -15.19
N GLY A 451 11.94 -9.59 -14.42
CA GLY A 451 10.71 -9.44 -13.67
C GLY A 451 10.93 -8.53 -12.47
N GLU A 452 10.09 -7.53 -12.30
CA GLU A 452 10.08 -6.64 -11.14
C GLU A 452 8.82 -6.92 -10.31
N VAL A 453 9.03 -7.42 -9.08
CA VAL A 453 7.95 -7.75 -8.14
C VAL A 453 7.48 -6.50 -7.45
N VAL A 454 6.18 -6.24 -7.50
CA VAL A 454 5.56 -5.00 -7.04
C VAL A 454 4.49 -5.29 -6.01
N ASN A 455 4.67 -4.80 -4.79
CA ASN A 455 3.70 -4.86 -3.69
C ASN A 455 4.01 -3.81 -2.62
N ASP A 456 3.14 -3.70 -1.62
CA ASP A 456 3.42 -2.86 -0.45
C ASP A 456 4.72 -3.32 0.22
N ASP A 457 5.60 -2.38 0.55
CA ASP A 457 6.93 -2.63 1.15
C ASP A 457 6.79 -2.94 2.65
N MET A 458 6.25 -4.13 2.94
CA MET A 458 6.01 -4.59 4.31
C MET A 458 7.16 -5.45 4.81
N PRO A 459 7.63 -5.23 6.05
CA PRO A 459 8.59 -6.12 6.70
C PRO A 459 8.03 -7.55 6.86
N LEU A 460 8.90 -8.53 6.87
CA LEU A 460 8.55 -9.90 7.25
C LEU A 460 8.45 -9.98 8.78
N THR A 461 7.42 -10.68 9.28
CA THR A 461 7.20 -10.89 10.71
C THR A 461 7.80 -12.18 11.23
N GLY A 462 8.02 -13.15 10.34
CA GLY A 462 8.57 -14.43 10.73
C GLY A 462 9.07 -15.25 9.54
N THR A 463 9.73 -16.34 9.87
CA THR A 463 10.19 -17.37 8.93
C THR A 463 9.71 -18.72 9.40
N PHE A 464 9.42 -19.61 8.48
CA PHE A 464 9.03 -20.98 8.76
C PHE A 464 9.88 -21.95 7.96
N GLU A 465 10.48 -22.90 8.65
CA GLU A 465 11.21 -24.01 8.06
C GLU A 465 11.05 -25.27 8.93
N CYS A 466 10.81 -26.40 8.30
CA CYS A 466 10.75 -27.71 8.95
C CYS A 466 11.31 -28.81 8.03
N ASP A 467 11.40 -30.02 8.52
CA ASP A 467 11.89 -31.20 7.77
C ASP A 467 10.92 -31.72 6.72
N ASN A 468 9.66 -31.24 6.71
CA ASN A 468 8.68 -31.62 5.71
C ASN A 468 8.69 -30.63 4.52
N PRO A 469 9.19 -31.04 3.33
CA PRO A 469 9.28 -30.16 2.17
C PRO A 469 7.91 -29.70 1.63
N ILE A 470 6.85 -30.44 1.87
CA ILE A 470 5.49 -30.06 1.44
C ILE A 470 5.00 -28.86 2.25
N LEU A 471 5.22 -28.88 3.57
CA LEU A 471 4.84 -27.76 4.44
C LEU A 471 5.68 -26.50 4.13
N ASN A 472 6.98 -26.66 3.89
CA ASN A 472 7.82 -25.54 3.48
C ASN A 472 7.34 -24.92 2.15
N GLN A 473 6.97 -25.77 1.19
CA GLN A 473 6.44 -25.30 -0.10
C GLN A 473 5.06 -24.63 0.07
N LEU A 474 4.20 -25.15 0.95
CA LEU A 474 2.90 -24.56 1.26
C LEU A 474 3.05 -23.12 1.79
N VAL A 475 3.94 -22.93 2.78
CA VAL A 475 4.19 -21.59 3.36
C VAL A 475 4.79 -20.65 2.33
N LYS A 476 5.71 -21.13 1.46
CA LYS A 476 6.26 -20.34 0.36
C LYS A 476 5.17 -19.93 -0.63
N ASN A 477 4.28 -20.83 -0.99
CA ASN A 477 3.16 -20.52 -1.90
C ASN A 477 2.20 -19.49 -1.28
N ALA A 478 1.87 -19.67 0.01
CA ALA A 478 1.05 -18.71 0.75
C ALA A 478 1.69 -17.31 0.76
N PHE A 479 2.98 -17.22 1.07
CA PHE A 479 3.72 -15.96 1.06
C PHE A 479 3.63 -15.23 -0.30
N TRP A 480 3.86 -15.94 -1.41
CA TRP A 480 3.77 -15.36 -2.75
C TRP A 480 2.35 -14.93 -3.13
N GLY A 481 1.34 -15.71 -2.73
CA GLY A 481 -0.07 -15.36 -2.94
C GLY A 481 -0.48 -14.12 -2.14
N ILE A 482 -0.12 -14.06 -0.87
CA ILE A 482 -0.45 -12.95 0.04
C ILE A 482 0.19 -11.66 -0.45
N ARG A 483 1.52 -11.64 -0.61
CA ARG A 483 2.25 -10.41 -1.00
C ARG A 483 1.78 -9.89 -2.36
N GLY A 484 1.42 -10.76 -3.28
CA GLY A 484 0.92 -10.39 -4.60
C GLY A 484 -0.41 -9.63 -4.56
N ASN A 485 -1.21 -9.80 -3.51
CA ASN A 485 -2.52 -9.19 -3.34
C ASN A 485 -2.52 -7.90 -2.50
N TYR A 486 -1.37 -7.42 -2.04
CA TYR A 486 -1.25 -6.17 -1.31
C TYR A 486 -0.85 -5.02 -2.26
N LYS A 487 -1.78 -4.07 -2.45
CA LYS A 487 -1.66 -2.90 -3.35
C LYS A 487 -2.23 -1.62 -2.71
N GLY A 488 -1.83 -1.34 -1.46
CA GLY A 488 -2.37 -0.26 -0.65
C GLY A 488 -3.77 -0.56 -0.10
N ILE A 489 -4.33 -1.67 -0.53
CA ILE A 489 -5.53 -2.37 -0.05
C ILE A 489 -5.33 -3.88 -0.26
N PRO A 490 -5.94 -4.75 0.54
CA PRO A 490 -5.94 -6.18 0.27
C PRO A 490 -6.89 -6.51 -0.89
N LEU A 491 -6.46 -7.36 -1.83
CA LEU A 491 -7.20 -7.72 -3.05
C LEU A 491 -7.50 -9.21 -3.10
N ASP A 492 -8.58 -9.56 -3.79
CA ASP A 492 -8.98 -10.95 -4.06
C ASP A 492 -8.06 -11.65 -5.07
N CYS A 493 -7.56 -10.92 -6.03
CA CYS A 493 -6.72 -11.46 -7.10
C CYS A 493 -5.92 -10.36 -7.82
N PRO A 494 -4.74 -10.70 -8.42
CA PRO A 494 -3.93 -9.71 -9.11
C PRO A 494 -3.99 -9.79 -10.63
N GLN A 495 -4.61 -10.83 -11.25
CA GLN A 495 -4.37 -11.16 -12.65
C GLN A 495 -5.56 -10.92 -13.59
N ARG A 496 -6.79 -11.12 -13.12
CA ARG A 496 -8.02 -11.05 -13.94
C ARG A 496 -8.72 -9.70 -13.82
N ASP A 497 -9.84 -9.53 -14.51
CA ASP A 497 -10.65 -8.30 -14.50
C ASP A 497 -11.57 -8.17 -13.26
N GLU A 498 -11.08 -8.54 -12.09
CA GLU A 498 -11.76 -8.37 -10.79
C GLU A 498 -10.96 -7.44 -9.90
N ARG A 499 -9.90 -7.93 -9.27
CA ARG A 499 -8.94 -7.15 -8.44
C ARG A 499 -9.65 -6.24 -7.44
N GLN A 500 -10.61 -6.81 -6.69
CA GLN A 500 -11.45 -6.08 -5.75
C GLN A 500 -11.07 -6.39 -4.30
N PRO A 501 -11.20 -5.42 -3.40
CA PRO A 501 -10.96 -5.61 -1.98
C PRO A 501 -12.22 -6.22 -1.30
N TRP A 502 -12.50 -7.49 -1.61
CA TRP A 502 -13.58 -8.24 -1.00
C TRP A 502 -13.33 -8.46 0.49
N LEU A 503 -14.33 -8.15 1.33
CA LEU A 503 -14.17 -8.26 2.78
C LEU A 503 -14.00 -9.72 3.23
N GLY A 504 -14.84 -10.63 2.74
CA GLY A 504 -14.83 -12.04 3.14
C GLY A 504 -13.52 -12.76 2.92
N ASP A 505 -12.82 -12.45 1.83
CA ASP A 505 -11.55 -13.08 1.44
C ASP A 505 -10.48 -12.92 2.53
N HIS A 506 -10.51 -11.81 3.26
CA HIS A 506 -9.52 -11.51 4.30
C HIS A 506 -10.01 -11.74 5.73
N THR A 507 -11.29 -11.99 5.96
CA THR A 507 -11.85 -12.21 7.31
C THR A 507 -11.10 -13.32 8.06
N ASN A 508 -10.87 -14.43 7.40
CA ASN A 508 -10.22 -15.62 7.98
C ASN A 508 -8.71 -15.67 7.67
N GLY A 509 -8.25 -14.97 6.63
CA GLY A 509 -6.86 -14.97 6.15
C GLY A 509 -5.93 -14.06 6.95
N ALA A 510 -6.41 -12.89 7.36
CA ALA A 510 -5.58 -11.80 7.91
C ALA A 510 -4.70 -12.21 9.10
N LEU A 511 -5.22 -13.07 9.98
CA LEU A 511 -4.43 -13.60 11.10
C LEU A 511 -3.25 -14.45 10.62
N GLY A 512 -3.47 -15.37 9.66
CA GLY A 512 -2.41 -16.20 9.08
C GLY A 512 -1.39 -15.37 8.32
N GLU A 513 -1.85 -14.34 7.61
CA GLU A 513 -1.00 -13.41 6.87
C GLU A 513 -0.07 -12.61 7.80
N SER A 514 -0.54 -12.23 9.00
CA SER A 514 0.24 -11.49 10.01
C SER A 514 1.45 -12.23 10.55
N PHE A 515 1.49 -13.57 10.42
CA PHE A 515 2.67 -14.38 10.78
C PHE A 515 3.76 -14.32 9.71
N LEU A 516 3.45 -13.88 8.51
CA LEU A 516 4.38 -13.78 7.39
C LEU A 516 4.80 -12.35 7.10
N MET A 517 3.86 -11.40 7.20
CA MET A 517 4.08 -10.00 6.84
C MET A 517 3.48 -9.05 7.89
N GLU A 518 4.14 -7.93 8.12
CA GLU A 518 3.67 -6.89 9.05
C GLU A 518 2.53 -6.09 8.45
N ASN A 519 1.37 -6.70 8.36
CA ASN A 519 0.18 -6.16 7.70
C ASN A 519 -0.66 -5.21 8.60
N GLY A 520 -0.23 -4.97 9.84
CA GLY A 520 -0.95 -4.12 10.80
C GLY A 520 -1.34 -2.74 10.26
N PRO A 521 -0.40 -1.94 9.70
CA PRO A 521 -0.73 -0.63 9.13
C PRO A 521 -1.73 -0.70 7.98
N LEU A 522 -1.59 -1.67 7.06
CA LEU A 522 -2.50 -1.86 5.94
C LEU A 522 -3.92 -2.14 6.43
N TYR A 523 -4.07 -3.08 7.34
CA TYR A 523 -5.38 -3.45 7.88
C TYR A 523 -5.99 -2.35 8.76
N ALA A 524 -5.18 -1.59 9.50
CA ALA A 524 -5.67 -0.43 10.24
C ALA A 524 -6.25 0.64 9.30
N LYS A 525 -5.57 0.93 8.19
CA LYS A 525 -6.09 1.82 7.13
C LYS A 525 -7.36 1.24 6.51
N TRP A 526 -7.41 -0.07 6.26
CA TRP A 526 -8.58 -0.69 5.67
C TRP A 526 -9.82 -0.64 6.58
N MET A 527 -9.63 -0.64 7.91
CA MET A 527 -10.73 -0.36 8.84
C MET A 527 -11.27 1.06 8.70
N ASP A 528 -10.40 2.03 8.41
CA ASP A 528 -10.82 3.40 8.07
C ASP A 528 -11.65 3.41 6.77
N ASP A 529 -11.23 2.69 5.74
CA ASP A 529 -11.97 2.57 4.49
C ASP A 529 -13.35 1.93 4.70
N ILE A 530 -13.46 0.90 5.55
CA ILE A 530 -14.76 0.27 5.89
C ILE A 530 -15.68 1.29 6.57
N ARG A 531 -15.14 2.07 7.50
CA ARG A 531 -15.90 3.15 8.16
C ARG A 531 -16.37 4.21 7.16
N ASP A 532 -15.51 4.58 6.21
CA ASP A 532 -15.83 5.57 5.17
C ASP A 532 -16.91 5.06 4.20
N ALA A 533 -16.93 3.76 3.92
CA ALA A 533 -17.93 3.12 3.06
C ALA A 533 -19.27 2.82 3.78
N GLN A 534 -19.33 2.91 5.10
CA GLN A 534 -20.55 2.63 5.85
C GLN A 534 -21.63 3.67 5.57
N ARG A 535 -22.86 3.21 5.31
CA ARG A 535 -24.03 4.05 5.13
C ARG A 535 -24.59 4.60 6.45
N GLU A 536 -25.45 5.59 6.36
CA GLU A 536 -26.16 6.18 7.51
C GLU A 536 -27.06 5.17 8.24
N ASP A 537 -27.63 4.21 7.52
CA ASP A 537 -28.42 3.11 8.09
C ASP A 537 -27.58 2.04 8.80
N GLY A 538 -26.26 2.12 8.71
CA GLY A 538 -25.30 1.19 9.29
C GLY A 538 -24.82 0.10 8.31
N CYS A 539 -25.41 -0.05 7.14
CA CYS A 539 -25.02 -1.06 6.16
C CYS A 539 -23.58 -0.87 5.70
N ILE A 540 -22.82 -1.97 5.61
CA ILE A 540 -21.44 -2.05 5.10
C ILE A 540 -21.47 -2.84 3.79
N PRO A 541 -20.75 -2.38 2.74
CA PRO A 541 -20.70 -3.13 1.47
C PRO A 541 -19.80 -4.35 1.58
N ASP A 542 -19.90 -5.27 0.62
CA ASP A 542 -19.10 -6.49 0.58
C ASP A 542 -17.68 -6.25 0.04
N VAL A 543 -17.45 -5.10 -0.60
CA VAL A 543 -16.18 -4.67 -1.21
C VAL A 543 -15.82 -3.28 -0.70
N VAL A 544 -14.61 -3.08 -0.18
CA VAL A 544 -14.18 -1.80 0.41
C VAL A 544 -12.71 -1.49 0.07
N PRO A 545 -12.43 -0.31 -0.52
CA PRO A 545 -13.33 0.76 -0.96
C PRO A 545 -14.40 0.30 -1.95
N ALA A 546 -15.55 0.95 -1.93
CA ALA A 546 -16.71 0.55 -2.71
C ALA A 546 -16.62 0.91 -4.22
N TYR A 547 -15.49 0.61 -4.87
CA TYR A 547 -15.33 0.76 -6.33
C TYR A 547 -16.33 -0.09 -7.10
N TYR A 548 -16.72 -1.19 -6.49
CA TYR A 548 -17.77 -2.09 -6.87
C TYR A 548 -18.91 -1.92 -5.87
N TYR A 549 -19.91 -1.13 -6.24
CA TYR A 549 -21.00 -0.72 -5.37
C TYR A 549 -21.91 -1.92 -5.03
N TYR A 550 -21.62 -2.63 -3.95
CA TYR A 550 -22.24 -3.89 -3.63
C TYR A 550 -22.62 -3.98 -2.14
N TYR A 551 -23.78 -3.38 -1.80
CA TYR A 551 -24.37 -3.43 -0.47
C TYR A 551 -25.45 -4.51 -0.46
N THR A 552 -25.21 -5.63 0.19
CA THR A 552 -26.07 -6.81 0.11
C THR A 552 -26.62 -7.27 1.45
N ASP A 553 -26.30 -6.59 2.54
CA ASP A 553 -26.74 -6.91 3.91
C ASP A 553 -26.43 -8.36 4.31
N ASN A 554 -25.24 -8.84 3.98
CA ASN A 554 -24.73 -10.09 4.50
C ASN A 554 -24.03 -9.87 5.84
N VAL A 555 -23.88 -10.92 6.63
CA VAL A 555 -23.15 -10.88 7.90
C VAL A 555 -21.69 -11.30 7.69
N THR A 556 -21.46 -12.36 6.93
CA THR A 556 -20.16 -13.03 6.82
C THR A 556 -19.06 -12.12 6.25
N TRP A 557 -19.32 -11.36 5.17
CA TRP A 557 -18.32 -10.47 4.58
C TRP A 557 -18.10 -9.22 5.42
N PRO A 558 -19.12 -8.42 5.82
CA PRO A 558 -18.91 -7.25 6.64
C PRO A 558 -18.38 -7.51 8.05
N SER A 559 -18.47 -8.76 8.55
CA SER A 559 -17.86 -9.16 9.84
C SER A 559 -16.36 -8.89 9.92
N THR A 560 -15.69 -8.75 8.76
CA THR A 560 -14.29 -8.32 8.62
C THR A 560 -13.97 -7.11 9.51
N PHE A 561 -14.89 -6.15 9.62
CA PHE A 561 -14.68 -4.94 10.41
C PHE A 561 -14.37 -5.25 11.89
N ILE A 562 -15.02 -6.24 12.45
CA ILE A 562 -14.84 -6.65 13.86
C ILE A 562 -13.70 -7.69 13.97
N PHE A 563 -13.66 -8.69 13.12
CA PHE A 563 -12.63 -9.75 13.17
C PHE A 563 -11.23 -9.18 13.02
N ILE A 564 -11.01 -8.32 12.02
CA ILE A 564 -9.69 -7.73 11.79
C ILE A 564 -9.33 -6.72 12.87
N SER A 565 -10.29 -5.96 13.42
CA SER A 565 -10.02 -5.09 14.57
C SER A 565 -9.58 -5.89 15.80
N ASN A 566 -10.15 -7.08 16.01
CA ASN A 566 -9.69 -7.99 17.06
C ASN A 566 -8.28 -8.55 16.74
N MET A 567 -8.00 -8.92 15.50
CA MET A 567 -6.68 -9.38 15.07
C MET A 567 -5.61 -8.31 15.30
N LEU A 568 -5.89 -7.05 14.94
CA LEU A 568 -4.98 -5.92 15.17
C LEU A 568 -4.66 -5.73 16.67
N TYR A 569 -5.66 -5.94 17.53
CA TYR A 569 -5.42 -5.91 18.97
C TYR A 569 -4.59 -7.09 19.47
N GLU A 570 -4.92 -8.31 19.05
CA GLU A 570 -4.23 -9.52 19.52
C GLU A 570 -2.80 -9.66 18.99
N GLN A 571 -2.55 -9.30 17.73
CA GLN A 571 -1.25 -9.45 17.09
C GLN A 571 -0.31 -8.26 17.31
N TYR A 572 -0.85 -7.06 17.35
CA TYR A 572 -0.06 -5.82 17.40
C TYR A 572 -0.28 -5.01 18.67
N GLY A 573 -1.13 -5.48 19.59
CA GLY A 573 -1.46 -4.74 20.81
C GLY A 573 -2.13 -3.39 20.52
N ASN A 574 -2.77 -3.19 19.34
CA ASN A 574 -3.32 -1.91 18.92
C ASN A 574 -4.81 -1.77 19.31
N PRO A 575 -5.14 -1.12 20.42
CA PRO A 575 -6.52 -0.86 20.79
C PRO A 575 -7.14 0.30 19.99
N GLY A 576 -6.30 1.13 19.35
CA GLY A 576 -6.73 2.37 18.70
C GLY A 576 -7.76 2.16 17.59
N THR A 577 -7.64 1.09 16.82
CA THR A 577 -8.62 0.73 15.78
C THR A 577 -9.99 0.40 16.40
N ILE A 578 -10.00 -0.38 17.48
CA ILE A 578 -11.23 -0.69 18.23
C ILE A 578 -11.88 0.59 18.77
N CYS A 579 -11.11 1.39 19.50
CA CYS A 579 -11.64 2.63 20.11
C CYS A 579 -12.19 3.60 19.06
N LYS A 580 -11.50 3.75 17.94
CA LYS A 580 -11.89 4.64 16.85
C LYS A 580 -13.20 4.21 16.17
N HIS A 581 -13.39 2.91 15.99
CA HIS A 581 -14.44 2.36 15.13
C HIS A 581 -15.58 1.67 15.87
N TYR A 582 -15.49 1.52 17.20
CA TYR A 582 -16.54 0.87 18.00
C TYR A 582 -17.96 1.41 17.74
N PRO A 583 -18.19 2.73 17.66
CA PRO A 583 -19.54 3.24 17.37
C PRO A 583 -20.06 2.78 15.99
N ALA A 584 -19.20 2.71 14.99
CA ALA A 584 -19.55 2.27 13.65
C ALA A 584 -19.83 0.77 13.59
N MET A 585 -19.03 -0.05 14.31
CA MET A 585 -19.27 -1.48 14.45
C MET A 585 -20.61 -1.75 15.15
N LYS A 586 -20.90 -1.02 16.25
CA LYS A 586 -22.19 -1.10 16.96
C LYS A 586 -23.34 -0.74 16.03
N GLN A 587 -23.23 0.32 15.26
CA GLN A 587 -24.25 0.74 14.31
C GLN A 587 -24.55 -0.36 13.27
N TRP A 588 -23.52 -1.03 12.74
CA TRP A 588 -23.71 -2.15 11.83
C TRP A 588 -24.36 -3.35 12.50
N MET A 589 -23.94 -3.72 13.71
CA MET A 589 -24.54 -4.81 14.48
C MET A 589 -26.03 -4.55 14.76
N GLU A 590 -26.40 -3.31 15.10
CA GLU A 590 -27.79 -2.91 15.31
C GLU A 590 -28.60 -2.94 14.01
N HIS A 591 -28.01 -2.52 12.88
CA HIS A 591 -28.65 -2.64 11.57
C HIS A 591 -29.01 -4.10 11.25
N ILE A 592 -28.06 -5.02 11.41
CA ILE A 592 -28.30 -6.45 11.18
C ILE A 592 -29.38 -6.99 12.13
N ARG A 593 -29.32 -6.63 13.41
CA ARG A 593 -30.30 -7.07 14.41
C ARG A 593 -31.72 -6.58 14.07
N THR A 594 -31.85 -5.32 13.73
CA THR A 594 -33.14 -4.68 13.49
C THR A 594 -33.79 -5.17 12.21
N GLU A 595 -33.02 -5.31 11.13
CA GLU A 595 -33.55 -5.58 9.80
C GLU A 595 -33.67 -7.10 9.52
N PHE A 596 -32.82 -7.95 10.13
CA PHE A 596 -32.65 -9.33 9.68
C PHE A 596 -32.75 -10.38 10.80
N MET A 597 -32.87 -10.01 12.06
CA MET A 597 -33.07 -10.95 13.17
C MET A 597 -34.58 -11.17 13.43
N ASN A 598 -34.99 -12.45 13.47
CA ASN A 598 -36.37 -12.78 13.83
C ASN A 598 -36.58 -12.88 15.33
N GLN A 599 -37.81 -13.15 15.77
CA GLN A 599 -38.18 -13.27 17.19
C GLN A 599 -37.48 -14.43 17.93
N SER A 600 -36.92 -15.41 17.19
CA SER A 600 -36.14 -16.52 17.74
C SER A 600 -34.64 -16.23 17.74
N HIS A 601 -34.26 -15.00 17.59
CA HIS A 601 -32.87 -14.49 17.54
C HIS A 601 -32.03 -15.13 16.40
N ILE A 602 -32.67 -15.59 15.33
CA ILE A 602 -32.03 -16.14 14.14
C ILE A 602 -31.88 -15.05 13.08
N ILE A 603 -30.67 -14.85 12.57
CA ILE A 603 -30.43 -14.02 11.38
C ILE A 603 -31.00 -14.72 10.17
N THR A 604 -31.93 -14.06 9.47
CA THR A 604 -32.76 -14.70 8.43
C THR A 604 -32.11 -14.78 7.07
N ARG A 605 -30.95 -14.17 6.86
CA ARG A 605 -30.25 -14.16 5.56
C ARG A 605 -28.74 -14.09 5.67
N ASP A 606 -28.10 -14.82 4.82
CA ASP A 606 -26.73 -14.62 4.33
C ASP A 606 -26.63 -15.36 3.00
N ARG A 607 -25.98 -14.78 2.03
CA ARG A 607 -25.89 -15.39 0.68
C ARG A 607 -24.53 -16.00 0.38
N TYR A 608 -23.54 -15.73 1.20
CA TYR A 608 -22.20 -16.27 0.99
C TYR A 608 -22.03 -17.61 1.72
N GLY A 609 -22.33 -17.67 3.01
CA GLY A 609 -22.32 -18.93 3.76
C GLY A 609 -21.13 -19.83 3.43
N ASP A 610 -21.41 -21.00 2.90
CA ASP A 610 -20.43 -21.95 2.35
C ASP A 610 -19.99 -21.52 0.93
N TRP A 611 -19.37 -20.36 0.80
CA TRP A 611 -18.88 -19.88 -0.48
C TRP A 611 -17.76 -20.78 -1.01
N CYS A 612 -17.89 -21.22 -2.26
CA CYS A 612 -16.90 -22.04 -2.93
C CYS A 612 -16.61 -23.39 -2.24
N LEU A 613 -17.65 -24.08 -1.78
CA LEU A 613 -17.51 -25.45 -1.27
C LEU A 613 -16.75 -26.32 -2.29
N PRO A 614 -15.65 -27.00 -1.91
CA PRO A 614 -14.90 -27.85 -2.82
C PRO A 614 -15.79 -28.94 -3.41
N PRO A 615 -15.85 -29.10 -4.75
CA PRO A 615 -16.65 -30.12 -5.37
C PRO A 615 -16.00 -31.50 -5.23
N GLU A 616 -16.80 -32.54 -5.04
CA GLU A 616 -16.34 -33.93 -5.01
C GLU A 616 -15.94 -34.41 -6.40
N SER A 617 -16.46 -33.77 -7.46
CA SER A 617 -16.09 -33.98 -8.85
C SER A 617 -16.18 -32.69 -9.65
N PRO A 618 -15.47 -32.56 -10.79
CA PRO A 618 -15.48 -31.36 -11.63
C PRO A 618 -16.87 -30.94 -12.11
N GLU A 619 -17.80 -31.88 -12.32
CA GLU A 619 -19.17 -31.61 -12.78
C GLU A 619 -19.98 -30.84 -11.72
N LEU A 620 -19.60 -30.98 -10.46
CA LEU A 620 -20.29 -30.36 -9.33
C LEU A 620 -19.78 -28.94 -8.99
N ILE A 621 -18.79 -28.43 -9.70
CA ILE A 621 -18.13 -27.15 -9.39
C ILE A 621 -19.11 -25.96 -9.35
N HIS A 622 -20.21 -26.03 -10.11
CA HIS A 622 -21.27 -25.04 -10.15
C HIS A 622 -22.62 -25.58 -9.65
N SER A 623 -22.60 -26.69 -8.92
CA SER A 623 -23.82 -27.28 -8.37
C SER A 623 -24.52 -26.29 -7.45
N LYS A 624 -25.81 -26.12 -7.65
CA LYS A 624 -26.72 -25.35 -6.79
C LYS A 624 -27.58 -26.24 -5.90
N ASP A 625 -27.21 -27.50 -5.74
CA ASP A 625 -27.95 -28.45 -4.91
C ASP A 625 -27.96 -27.96 -3.45
N PRO A 626 -29.11 -27.63 -2.87
CA PRO A 626 -29.21 -27.16 -1.49
C PRO A 626 -28.67 -28.17 -0.47
N ALA A 627 -28.64 -29.45 -0.78
CA ALA A 627 -28.10 -30.48 0.11
C ALA A 627 -26.56 -30.38 0.29
N ARG A 628 -25.89 -29.65 -0.59
CA ARG A 628 -24.43 -29.43 -0.56
C ARG A 628 -24.04 -28.09 0.04
N ILE A 629 -24.97 -27.26 0.46
CA ILE A 629 -24.72 -25.91 0.96
C ILE A 629 -25.34 -25.82 2.34
N THR A 630 -24.54 -25.38 3.33
CA THR A 630 -25.04 -25.06 4.67
C THR A 630 -26.03 -23.90 4.59
N ASP A 631 -27.13 -23.96 5.36
CA ASP A 631 -28.10 -22.86 5.42
C ASP A 631 -27.38 -21.56 5.88
N GLY A 632 -27.43 -20.53 5.05
CA GLY A 632 -26.82 -19.23 5.33
C GLY A 632 -27.30 -18.61 6.63
N LYS A 633 -28.54 -18.92 7.07
CA LYS A 633 -29.09 -18.46 8.37
C LYS A 633 -28.31 -19.03 9.55
N LEU A 634 -27.94 -20.30 9.49
CA LEU A 634 -27.13 -20.94 10.53
C LEU A 634 -25.76 -20.27 10.62
N ILE A 635 -25.09 -20.08 9.48
CA ILE A 635 -23.76 -19.46 9.41
C ILE A 635 -23.84 -18.00 9.90
N ALA A 636 -24.78 -17.22 9.36
CA ALA A 636 -24.94 -15.82 9.77
C ALA A 636 -25.22 -15.67 11.29
N THR A 637 -26.08 -16.54 11.85
CA THR A 637 -26.37 -16.50 13.28
C THR A 637 -25.16 -16.87 14.12
N ALA A 638 -24.39 -17.88 13.72
CA ALA A 638 -23.16 -18.25 14.41
C ALA A 638 -22.10 -17.13 14.35
N TYR A 639 -21.95 -16.48 13.17
CA TYR A 639 -21.07 -15.31 13.02
C TYR A 639 -21.55 -14.17 13.92
N TYR A 640 -22.83 -13.82 13.90
CA TYR A 640 -23.38 -12.73 14.70
C TYR A 640 -23.16 -12.97 16.20
N TYR A 641 -23.38 -14.19 16.69
CA TYR A 641 -23.09 -14.58 18.05
C TYR A 641 -21.59 -14.38 18.41
N LYS A 642 -20.68 -14.80 17.54
CA LYS A 642 -19.24 -14.59 17.74
C LYS A 642 -18.87 -13.11 17.76
N LEU A 643 -19.48 -12.31 16.89
CA LEU A 643 -19.29 -10.86 16.85
C LEU A 643 -19.77 -10.17 18.14
N LEU A 644 -20.89 -10.60 18.73
CA LEU A 644 -21.34 -10.10 20.03
C LEU A 644 -20.27 -10.34 21.11
N GLN A 645 -19.64 -11.50 21.15
CA GLN A 645 -18.55 -11.79 22.08
C GLN A 645 -17.38 -10.82 21.92
N TYR A 646 -17.00 -10.51 20.67
CA TYR A 646 -15.97 -9.50 20.42
C TYR A 646 -16.42 -8.09 20.82
N MET A 647 -17.67 -7.72 20.56
CA MET A 647 -18.17 -6.41 20.94
C MET A 647 -18.22 -6.23 22.46
N ILE A 648 -18.52 -7.28 23.24
CA ILE A 648 -18.41 -7.27 24.71
C ILE A 648 -16.94 -7.03 25.12
N LYS A 649 -15.99 -7.77 24.54
CA LYS A 649 -14.56 -7.58 24.78
C LYS A 649 -14.12 -6.16 24.46
N PHE A 650 -14.58 -5.60 23.34
CA PHE A 650 -14.25 -4.25 22.91
C PHE A 650 -14.83 -3.17 23.82
N ALA A 651 -16.06 -3.37 24.32
CA ALA A 651 -16.66 -2.50 25.31
C ALA A 651 -15.84 -2.47 26.60
N GLN A 652 -15.39 -3.63 27.08
CA GLN A 652 -14.52 -3.72 28.26
C GLN A 652 -13.19 -3.01 28.05
N LEU A 653 -12.55 -3.21 26.91
CA LEU A 653 -11.28 -2.52 26.58
C LEU A 653 -11.43 -0.99 26.60
N GLN A 654 -12.57 -0.46 26.18
CA GLN A 654 -12.83 0.99 26.24
C GLN A 654 -13.00 1.50 27.68
N LEU A 655 -13.61 0.70 28.57
CA LEU A 655 -13.74 1.05 29.98
C LEU A 655 -12.38 1.09 30.70
N ASP A 656 -11.48 0.21 30.32
CA ASP A 656 -10.14 0.10 30.93
C ASP A 656 -9.19 1.21 30.45
N MET A 657 -9.55 1.96 29.39
CA MET A 657 -8.77 3.07 28.86
C MET A 657 -9.21 4.41 29.46
N PRO A 658 -8.31 5.22 30.03
CA PRO A 658 -8.68 6.53 30.54
C PRO A 658 -9.11 7.45 29.37
N HIS A 659 -10.38 7.81 29.30
CA HIS A 659 -11.02 8.78 28.40
C HIS A 659 -11.98 8.25 27.31
N THR A 660 -12.72 7.17 27.52
CA THR A 660 -13.78 6.77 26.57
C THR A 660 -15.19 6.81 27.16
N PRO A 661 -16.19 7.39 26.46
CA PRO A 661 -17.51 7.73 27.06
C PRO A 661 -18.59 6.66 26.96
N ASP A 662 -18.41 5.45 26.47
CA ASP A 662 -19.53 4.53 26.20
C ASP A 662 -19.64 3.33 27.16
N ILE A 663 -20.08 3.60 28.40
CA ILE A 663 -20.41 2.58 29.40
C ILE A 663 -21.67 1.77 29.03
N THR A 664 -22.55 2.32 28.20
CA THR A 664 -23.83 1.69 27.86
C THR A 664 -23.71 0.55 26.86
N GLY A 665 -22.64 0.53 26.06
CA GLY A 665 -22.42 -0.49 25.05
C GLY A 665 -22.14 -1.88 25.60
N GLN A 666 -21.39 -2.01 26.70
CA GLN A 666 -21.05 -3.31 27.30
C GLN A 666 -22.28 -4.08 27.78
N LEU A 667 -23.15 -3.43 28.57
CA LEU A 667 -24.34 -4.05 29.10
C LEU A 667 -25.30 -4.50 28.00
N HIS A 668 -25.45 -3.68 26.96
CA HIS A 668 -26.29 -4.00 25.81
C HIS A 668 -25.81 -5.23 25.04
N HIS A 669 -24.51 -5.31 24.74
CA HIS A 669 -23.95 -6.45 23.98
C HIS A 669 -23.87 -7.71 24.81
N GLN A 670 -23.66 -7.62 26.12
CA GLN A 670 -23.70 -8.77 27.03
C GLN A 670 -25.10 -9.39 27.06
N GLN A 671 -26.12 -8.58 27.15
CA GLN A 671 -27.51 -9.04 27.12
C GLN A 671 -27.87 -9.71 25.80
N LEU A 672 -27.45 -9.13 24.66
CA LEU A 672 -27.66 -9.73 23.33
C LEU A 672 -26.92 -11.04 23.14
N ALA A 673 -25.81 -11.27 23.81
CA ALA A 673 -25.04 -12.52 23.72
C ALA A 673 -25.62 -13.62 24.64
N GLU A 674 -26.33 -13.25 25.71
CA GLU A 674 -27.03 -14.17 26.59
C GLU A 674 -28.36 -14.65 25.98
N ASP A 675 -29.05 -13.79 25.22
CA ASP A 675 -30.24 -14.11 24.43
C ASP A 675 -29.91 -14.94 23.18
#